data_72859e03feb18655565409fe89f63507
#
_entry.id   72859e03feb18655565409fe89f63507
#
_cell.length_a   1.000
_cell.length_b   1.000
_cell.length_c   1.000
_cell.angle_alpha   90.00
_cell.angle_beta   90.00
_cell.angle_gamma   90.00
#
_symmetry.space_group_name_H-M   'P 1'
#
loop_
_entity.id
_entity.type
_entity.pdbx_description
1 polymer ?
#
loop_
_entity_poly.entity_id
_entity_poly.type
_entity_poly.pdbx_seq_one_letter_code
_entity_poly.pdbx_strand_id
1 'polypeptide(L)'
;MKLFYRQLLILTCFISLPVSVLYAQQGTNQYIPVSQHQTIESGTYWPAGQMLPHFATPASQLDGIDMKQGKLSSEEKTMLLAVQGIINKRQPRIFLYEHFSEGKHKWPRLLNLSVNELEATQYMRLVSKYKNELKGVILYDPEKSVHYLNLASTVAGLEDAIPVTSQLYELLKQQNIQLPVLADLRKLPYTKATEIYEYMYDQYWKKCTHRLLISLPPQRGFVRALAVASGAAIVWLDARDWKENTVLRKFMKTMQPGESIITGWYAEERSGIGLATEYGLSTIPSDFYENTTVYAGMQQQIQYPEIPKMPALENKIYLALYMSDGDNVQYCQHAMSELWDKKGRGVIPINWTISPGLVDFGPGLLNHYYTTATPNDFFASGPSGMGYSLIYDAHNYLWNATSGTDFTPYAKLTQQYLEKSGLRVITIWDEVNQKQMGAYARNCRYLYGLTQQDWERRPYKVPTYIQDHKLAFVPNLPCYANGVDVIYSFWRDTIAKFDGSHPIFLSAQGESWKMGPDNIVVLKKRLEELSPGNIVICRGDHFFNLHNQANYLPFNLTLLPKMKITSSPTSTETKFAADGTPCEGHLWISKKEGNRAWIQFDFKNEYLISRYVVRHAGNAGLPERLNTRSFSIEVSQDGKKWTRVDIQKGNTVSVTDVDITPTSGRYVRLLIQDAGEDGIARIGDVEIYGCRK
;
A
#
# COMPACT_ATOMS: atom_id res chain seq x y z
N MET A 1 40.26 49.12 -34.69
CA MET A 1 40.43 49.33 -36.13
C MET A 1 39.44 48.42 -36.86
N LYS A 2 38.38 49.04 -37.33
CA LYS A 2 37.55 48.84 -38.52
C LYS A 2 37.20 47.40 -38.95
N LEU A 3 35.94 46.99 -38.77
CA LEU A 3 34.80 47.02 -39.74
C LEU A 3 34.96 46.00 -40.89
N PHE A 4 33.96 45.03 -40.97
CA PHE A 4 33.04 45.07 -42.12
C PHE A 4 31.81 44.15 -41.85
N TYR A 5 30.62 44.76 -41.99
CA TYR A 5 29.31 44.16 -42.10
C TYR A 5 29.13 43.45 -43.44
N ARG A 6 28.41 42.35 -43.49
CA ARG A 6 27.57 41.98 -44.63
C ARG A 6 26.33 41.30 -44.14
N GLN A 7 25.20 42.01 -44.34
CA GLN A 7 23.83 41.50 -44.24
C GLN A 7 23.57 40.45 -45.33
N LEU A 8 22.91 39.37 -44.96
CA LEU A 8 22.14 38.58 -45.92
C LEU A 8 20.72 38.45 -45.42
N LEU A 9 19.79 39.16 -46.05
CA LEU A 9 18.35 38.99 -45.91
C LEU A 9 17.99 37.60 -46.47
N ILE A 10 17.42 36.75 -45.65
CA ILE A 10 16.63 35.61 -46.09
C ILE A 10 15.20 35.87 -45.61
N LEU A 11 14.32 36.11 -46.60
CA LEU A 11 12.88 36.21 -46.49
C LEU A 11 12.33 34.80 -46.13
N THR A 12 11.92 34.59 -44.91
CA THR A 12 11.14 33.37 -44.54
C THR A 12 9.70 33.79 -44.33
N CYS A 13 8.85 33.34 -45.23
CA CYS A 13 7.40 33.40 -45.07
C CYS A 13 6.98 32.73 -43.78
N PHE A 14 6.45 33.52 -42.86
CA PHE A 14 5.68 33.00 -41.71
C PHE A 14 4.35 32.46 -42.24
N ILE A 15 4.25 31.16 -42.40
CA ILE A 15 2.96 30.47 -42.42
C ILE A 15 2.57 30.33 -40.93
N SER A 16 1.67 31.19 -40.50
CA SER A 16 0.97 31.07 -39.24
C SER A 16 0.01 29.88 -39.29
N LEU A 17 0.52 28.69 -38.89
CA LEU A 17 -0.35 27.62 -38.49
C LEU A 17 -0.84 27.94 -37.06
N PRO A 18 -2.14 27.81 -36.80
CA PRO A 18 -2.65 28.06 -35.46
C PRO A 18 -2.10 26.99 -34.53
N VAL A 19 -1.33 27.43 -33.53
CA VAL A 19 -1.03 26.62 -32.34
C VAL A 19 -2.32 26.58 -31.50
N SER A 20 -3.28 25.87 -32.01
CA SER A 20 -4.43 25.43 -31.26
C SER A 20 -4.41 23.90 -31.26
N VAL A 21 -4.59 23.35 -30.07
CA VAL A 21 -4.88 21.95 -29.84
C VAL A 21 -3.67 21.02 -29.71
N LEU A 22 -2.99 21.13 -28.58
CA LEU A 22 -2.36 19.99 -27.94
C LEU A 22 -2.50 20.12 -26.41
N TYR A 23 -3.68 20.60 -25.97
CA TYR A 23 -4.12 20.52 -24.56
C TYR A 23 -5.39 19.70 -24.44
N ALA A 24 -5.43 18.54 -25.05
CA ALA A 24 -6.57 17.67 -24.88
C ALA A 24 -6.16 16.24 -25.17
N GLN A 25 -5.44 15.64 -24.24
CA GLN A 25 -5.41 14.18 -24.00
C GLN A 25 -4.38 13.84 -22.90
N GLN A 26 -4.48 14.52 -21.76
CA GLN A 26 -3.86 14.06 -20.53
C GLN A 26 -4.94 14.05 -19.46
N GLY A 27 -5.69 12.99 -19.37
CA GLY A 27 -6.73 13.02 -18.37
C GLY A 27 -7.54 11.78 -18.16
N THR A 28 -7.32 10.73 -18.87
CA THR A 28 -7.79 9.43 -18.42
C THR A 28 -6.59 8.73 -17.78
N ASN A 29 -6.47 8.83 -16.46
CA ASN A 29 -5.66 7.87 -15.72
C ASN A 29 -6.34 6.52 -15.90
N GLN A 30 -6.10 5.89 -17.05
CA GLN A 30 -6.35 4.48 -17.18
C GLN A 30 -5.52 3.82 -16.08
N TYR A 31 -6.16 3.04 -15.24
CA TYR A 31 -5.50 2.05 -14.42
C TYR A 31 -4.54 1.28 -15.31
N ILE A 32 -3.25 1.56 -15.19
CA ILE A 32 -2.22 0.80 -15.90
C ILE A 32 -1.94 -0.40 -14.99
N PRO A 33 -2.35 -1.61 -15.35
CA PRO A 33 -2.01 -2.79 -14.58
C PRO A 33 -0.50 -2.86 -14.42
N VAL A 34 -0.04 -3.36 -13.29
CA VAL A 34 1.39 -3.59 -13.01
C VAL A 34 2.05 -4.43 -14.10
N SER A 35 1.33 -5.32 -14.72
CA SER A 35 1.66 -5.98 -15.98
C SER A 35 0.36 -6.32 -16.69
N GLN A 36 0.26 -6.05 -18.00
CA GLN A 36 -0.84 -6.56 -18.81
C GLN A 36 -0.67 -8.06 -19.13
N HIS A 37 0.47 -8.63 -18.77
CA HIS A 37 0.78 -10.02 -19.07
C HIS A 37 0.48 -10.91 -17.88
N GLN A 38 -0.44 -11.84 -18.09
CA GLN A 38 -0.59 -13.00 -17.23
C GLN A 38 0.62 -13.90 -17.49
N THR A 39 1.64 -13.82 -16.63
CA THR A 39 2.82 -14.66 -16.76
C THR A 39 2.70 -15.88 -15.87
N ILE A 40 2.96 -17.04 -16.43
CA ILE A 40 3.19 -18.26 -15.66
C ILE A 40 4.69 -18.43 -15.55
N GLU A 41 5.27 -17.79 -14.52
CA GLU A 41 6.66 -18.01 -14.16
C GLU A 41 6.73 -19.15 -13.13
N SER A 42 7.66 -20.05 -13.29
CA SER A 42 7.85 -21.18 -12.36
C SER A 42 6.57 -21.97 -12.05
N GLY A 43 5.63 -22.06 -13.00
CA GLY A 43 4.36 -22.77 -12.83
C GLY A 43 3.34 -22.06 -11.94
N THR A 44 3.56 -20.80 -11.57
CA THR A 44 2.68 -20.00 -10.73
C THR A 44 1.96 -18.96 -11.58
N TYR A 45 0.63 -18.92 -11.49
CA TYR A 45 -0.18 -17.91 -12.16
C TYR A 45 -0.08 -16.57 -11.45
N TRP A 46 0.25 -15.52 -12.22
CA TRP A 46 0.41 -14.18 -11.69
C TRP A 46 -0.56 -13.22 -12.38
N PRO A 47 -1.67 -12.83 -11.71
CA PRO A 47 -2.63 -11.92 -12.32
C PRO A 47 -2.01 -10.54 -12.61
N ALA A 48 -2.48 -9.90 -13.66
CA ALA A 48 -2.13 -8.52 -13.94
C ALA A 48 -2.50 -7.61 -12.76
N GLY A 49 -1.61 -6.69 -12.40
CA GLY A 49 -1.85 -5.76 -11.32
C GLY A 49 -1.77 -6.32 -9.91
N GLN A 50 -1.31 -7.56 -9.72
CA GLN A 50 -1.03 -8.13 -8.40
C GLN A 50 0.46 -8.23 -8.12
N MET A 51 0.85 -7.98 -6.85
CA MET A 51 2.23 -8.13 -6.38
C MET A 51 2.54 -9.55 -5.93
N LEU A 52 1.54 -10.35 -5.63
CA LEU A 52 1.66 -11.77 -5.30
C LEU A 52 1.06 -12.66 -6.39
N PRO A 53 1.52 -13.93 -6.49
CA PRO A 53 0.86 -14.91 -7.34
C PRO A 53 -0.56 -15.18 -6.83
N HIS A 54 -1.39 -15.70 -7.73
CA HIS A 54 -2.73 -16.13 -7.37
C HIS A 54 -2.68 -17.40 -6.52
N PHE A 55 -3.31 -17.34 -5.35
CA PHE A 55 -3.59 -18.52 -4.53
C PHE A 55 -5.08 -18.82 -4.59
N ALA A 56 -5.42 -20.11 -4.70
CA ALA A 56 -6.81 -20.57 -4.65
C ALA A 56 -7.43 -20.27 -3.28
N THR A 57 -8.76 -20.24 -3.23
CA THR A 57 -9.49 -20.14 -1.96
C THR A 57 -9.07 -21.28 -1.00
N PRO A 58 -8.78 -20.96 0.26
CA PRO A 58 -8.43 -21.96 1.25
C PRO A 58 -9.49 -23.06 1.36
N ALA A 59 -9.04 -24.29 1.67
CA ALA A 59 -9.95 -25.38 1.96
C ALA A 59 -10.84 -25.03 3.16
N SER A 60 -12.03 -25.62 3.23
CA SER A 60 -12.98 -25.41 4.32
C SER A 60 -12.42 -25.81 5.70
N GLN A 61 -11.42 -26.70 5.72
CA GLN A 61 -10.69 -27.09 6.91
C GLN A 61 -9.20 -27.14 6.59
N LEU A 62 -8.38 -26.49 7.41
CA LEU A 62 -6.93 -26.43 7.33
C LEU A 62 -6.32 -27.33 8.39
N ASP A 63 -5.22 -28.01 8.07
CA ASP A 63 -4.42 -28.72 9.07
C ASP A 63 -3.45 -27.74 9.73
N GLY A 64 -3.59 -27.50 11.02
CA GLY A 64 -2.82 -26.53 11.78
C GLY A 64 -1.76 -27.16 12.67
N ILE A 65 -0.61 -26.50 12.82
CA ILE A 65 0.41 -26.83 13.82
C ILE A 65 0.91 -25.57 14.50
N ASP A 66 0.86 -25.55 15.83
CA ASP A 66 1.61 -24.59 16.66
C ASP A 66 3.06 -25.05 16.78
N MET A 67 3.94 -24.47 15.96
CA MET A 67 5.35 -24.88 15.92
C MET A 67 6.15 -24.43 17.16
N LYS A 68 5.64 -23.45 17.92
CA LYS A 68 6.25 -23.00 19.17
C LYS A 68 6.07 -24.02 20.28
N GLN A 69 4.86 -24.59 20.41
CA GLN A 69 4.60 -25.63 21.43
C GLN A 69 5.43 -26.89 21.18
N GLY A 70 5.69 -27.23 19.92
CA GLY A 70 6.46 -28.42 19.54
C GLY A 70 7.95 -28.35 19.83
N LYS A 71 8.48 -27.17 20.15
CA LYS A 71 9.93 -26.90 20.28
C LYS A 71 10.74 -27.42 19.09
N LEU A 72 10.18 -27.28 17.89
CA LEU A 72 10.78 -27.75 16.65
C LEU A 72 12.10 -27.04 16.37
N SER A 73 13.07 -27.76 15.84
CA SER A 73 14.33 -27.18 15.37
C SER A 73 14.14 -26.29 14.14
N SER A 74 15.12 -25.48 13.81
CA SER A 74 15.09 -24.64 12.60
C SER A 74 14.94 -25.47 11.32
N GLU A 75 15.54 -26.66 11.30
CA GLU A 75 15.52 -27.58 10.16
C GLU A 75 14.11 -28.20 10.00
N GLU A 76 13.50 -28.62 11.11
CA GLU A 76 12.13 -29.14 11.14
C GLU A 76 11.12 -28.07 10.68
N LYS A 77 11.24 -26.84 11.19
CA LYS A 77 10.41 -25.71 10.75
C LYS A 77 10.61 -25.41 9.28
N THR A 78 11.86 -25.39 8.80
CA THR A 78 12.18 -25.14 7.38
C THR A 78 11.55 -26.21 6.49
N MET A 79 11.62 -27.48 6.88
CA MET A 79 10.95 -28.58 6.17
C MET A 79 9.42 -28.39 6.14
N LEU A 80 8.80 -28.09 7.28
CA LEU A 80 7.34 -27.89 7.37
C LEU A 80 6.86 -26.68 6.57
N LEU A 81 7.59 -25.56 6.59
CA LEU A 81 7.27 -24.38 5.78
C LEU A 81 7.40 -24.67 4.28
N ALA A 82 8.33 -25.53 3.89
CA ALA A 82 8.41 -25.99 2.51
C ALA A 82 7.21 -26.90 2.15
N VAL A 83 6.82 -27.84 3.02
CA VAL A 83 5.59 -28.64 2.84
C VAL A 83 4.39 -27.70 2.67
N GLN A 84 4.23 -26.71 3.56
CA GLN A 84 3.15 -25.72 3.46
C GLN A 84 3.17 -25.00 2.11
N GLY A 85 4.33 -24.51 1.67
CA GLY A 85 4.47 -23.81 0.39
C GLY A 85 4.05 -24.68 -0.80
N ILE A 86 4.53 -25.92 -0.86
CA ILE A 86 4.23 -26.85 -1.96
C ILE A 86 2.73 -27.18 -1.99
N ILE A 87 2.14 -27.50 -0.86
CA ILE A 87 0.74 -27.89 -0.77
C ILE A 87 -0.18 -26.68 -1.03
N ASN A 88 0.10 -25.57 -0.38
CA ASN A 88 -0.72 -24.37 -0.47
C ASN A 88 -0.60 -23.68 -1.84
N LYS A 89 0.45 -23.92 -2.61
CA LYS A 89 0.59 -23.44 -3.99
C LYS A 89 -0.61 -23.85 -4.86
N ARG A 90 -1.15 -25.05 -4.66
CA ARG A 90 -2.32 -25.56 -5.41
C ARG A 90 -3.63 -25.13 -4.78
N GLN A 91 -3.75 -25.36 -3.49
CA GLN A 91 -4.86 -24.92 -2.63
C GLN A 91 -4.35 -24.83 -1.20
N PRO A 92 -4.56 -23.72 -0.48
CA PRO A 92 -4.20 -23.63 0.93
C PRO A 92 -4.96 -24.66 1.76
N ARG A 93 -4.22 -25.58 2.38
CA ARG A 93 -4.71 -26.66 3.24
C ARG A 93 -3.92 -26.79 4.53
N ILE A 94 -2.77 -26.12 4.64
CA ILE A 94 -1.87 -26.18 5.80
C ILE A 94 -1.75 -24.78 6.41
N PHE A 95 -1.82 -24.73 7.74
CA PHE A 95 -1.78 -23.53 8.58
C PHE A 95 -0.73 -23.69 9.67
N LEU A 96 0.44 -23.08 9.51
CA LEU A 96 1.55 -23.18 10.48
C LEU A 96 1.73 -21.84 11.19
N TYR A 97 1.91 -21.87 12.51
CA TYR A 97 1.99 -20.63 13.27
C TYR A 97 2.87 -20.76 14.52
N GLU A 98 3.30 -19.63 15.06
CA GLU A 98 3.99 -19.48 16.35
C GLU A 98 3.41 -18.33 17.17
N HIS A 99 2.69 -17.41 16.56
CA HIS A 99 2.13 -16.26 17.25
C HIS A 99 0.73 -16.57 17.80
N PHE A 100 0.41 -16.03 18.98
CA PHE A 100 -0.86 -16.30 19.67
C PHE A 100 -2.08 -15.74 18.92
N SER A 101 -1.92 -14.75 18.04
CA SER A 101 -3.04 -14.23 17.22
C SER A 101 -3.52 -15.21 16.16
N GLU A 102 -2.76 -16.26 15.90
CA GLU A 102 -3.03 -17.30 14.91
C GLU A 102 -3.70 -18.52 15.56
N GLY A 103 -3.95 -19.54 14.78
CA GLY A 103 -4.62 -20.76 15.23
C GLY A 103 -6.04 -20.46 15.72
N LYS A 104 -6.41 -20.95 16.89
CA LYS A 104 -7.73 -20.75 17.51
C LYS A 104 -7.89 -19.39 18.20
N HIS A 105 -6.83 -18.59 18.29
CA HIS A 105 -6.85 -17.40 19.14
C HIS A 105 -7.56 -16.21 18.52
N LYS A 106 -7.18 -15.75 17.32
CA LYS A 106 -7.75 -14.52 16.73
C LYS A 106 -8.10 -14.63 15.26
N TRP A 107 -7.12 -14.61 14.36
CA TRP A 107 -7.36 -14.45 12.93
C TRP A 107 -8.23 -15.53 12.29
N PRO A 108 -8.00 -16.84 12.53
CA PRO A 108 -8.89 -17.86 11.97
C PRO A 108 -10.35 -17.67 12.40
N ARG A 109 -10.58 -17.31 13.67
CA ARG A 109 -11.94 -17.03 14.16
C ARG A 109 -12.57 -15.81 13.49
N LEU A 110 -11.81 -14.69 13.39
CA LEU A 110 -12.30 -13.45 12.78
C LEU A 110 -12.59 -13.62 11.29
N LEU A 111 -11.83 -14.49 10.62
CA LEU A 111 -11.92 -14.73 9.19
C LEU A 111 -12.73 -16.00 8.84
N ASN A 112 -13.38 -16.63 9.82
CA ASN A 112 -14.16 -17.86 9.67
C ASN A 112 -13.36 -19.01 9.03
N LEU A 113 -12.06 -19.12 9.35
CA LEU A 113 -11.22 -20.24 8.95
C LEU A 113 -11.33 -21.37 9.97
N SER A 114 -11.60 -22.58 9.49
CA SER A 114 -11.59 -23.79 10.30
C SER A 114 -10.20 -24.40 10.31
N VAL A 115 -9.55 -24.44 11.47
CA VAL A 115 -8.22 -25.03 11.66
C VAL A 115 -8.34 -26.27 12.54
N ASN A 116 -7.97 -27.42 12.00
CA ASN A 116 -7.81 -28.67 12.73
C ASN A 116 -6.38 -28.74 13.27
N GLU A 117 -6.20 -28.44 14.55
CA GLU A 117 -4.89 -28.40 15.17
C GLU A 117 -4.38 -29.81 15.45
N LEU A 118 -3.23 -30.13 14.91
CA LEU A 118 -2.47 -31.34 15.14
C LEU A 118 -1.47 -31.09 16.28
N GLU A 119 -1.24 -32.13 17.09
CA GLU A 119 -0.18 -32.10 18.10
C GLU A 119 1.18 -31.80 17.43
N ALA A 120 1.86 -30.77 17.88
CA ALA A 120 3.12 -30.33 17.27
C ALA A 120 4.22 -31.41 17.31
N THR A 121 4.23 -32.26 18.33
CA THR A 121 5.12 -33.45 18.42
C THR A 121 4.85 -34.50 17.34
N GLN A 122 3.70 -34.43 16.68
CA GLN A 122 3.28 -35.34 15.62
C GLN A 122 3.39 -34.75 14.22
N TYR A 123 4.23 -33.74 14.03
CA TYR A 123 4.38 -33.03 12.75
C TYR A 123 4.68 -33.94 11.56
N MET A 124 5.32 -35.08 11.78
CA MET A 124 5.56 -36.08 10.74
C MET A 124 4.27 -36.68 10.17
N ARG A 125 3.15 -36.65 10.92
CA ARG A 125 1.84 -37.04 10.40
C ARG A 125 1.38 -36.10 9.29
N LEU A 126 1.67 -34.80 9.44
CA LEU A 126 1.37 -33.81 8.39
C LEU A 126 2.16 -34.12 7.12
N VAL A 127 3.47 -34.35 7.24
CA VAL A 127 4.33 -34.74 6.10
C VAL A 127 3.83 -36.03 5.46
N SER A 128 3.50 -37.05 6.26
CA SER A 128 2.97 -38.32 5.78
C SER A 128 1.63 -38.17 5.06
N LYS A 129 0.73 -37.32 5.54
CA LYS A 129 -0.56 -37.02 4.90
C LYS A 129 -0.40 -36.50 3.49
N TYR A 130 0.58 -35.66 3.26
CA TYR A 130 0.79 -34.99 1.98
C TYR A 130 1.94 -35.56 1.13
N LYS A 131 2.58 -36.66 1.54
CA LYS A 131 3.78 -37.20 0.89
C LYS A 131 3.63 -37.45 -0.62
N ASN A 132 2.43 -37.80 -1.09
CA ASN A 132 2.18 -38.08 -2.50
C ASN A 132 2.19 -36.80 -3.39
N GLU A 133 2.18 -35.62 -2.78
CA GLU A 133 2.29 -34.34 -3.48
C GLU A 133 3.72 -33.78 -3.45
N LEU A 134 4.63 -34.44 -2.73
CA LEU A 134 6.04 -34.10 -2.64
C LEU A 134 6.84 -34.94 -3.64
N LYS A 135 7.62 -34.28 -4.51
CA LYS A 135 8.39 -35.01 -5.55
C LYS A 135 9.68 -35.62 -5.03
N GLY A 136 10.24 -35.10 -3.92
CA GLY A 136 11.48 -35.59 -3.37
C GLY A 136 12.03 -34.76 -2.24
N VAL A 137 13.34 -34.91 -1.99
CA VAL A 137 14.06 -34.18 -0.97
C VAL A 137 15.28 -33.45 -1.57
N ILE A 138 15.63 -32.32 -0.96
CA ILE A 138 16.86 -31.58 -1.18
C ILE A 138 17.72 -31.74 0.06
N LEU A 139 18.83 -32.47 -0.06
CA LEU A 139 19.75 -32.69 1.07
C LEU A 139 20.67 -31.51 1.24
N TYR A 140 20.79 -31.01 2.47
CA TYR A 140 21.69 -29.92 2.79
C TYR A 140 22.37 -30.13 4.17
N ASP A 141 23.41 -29.36 4.43
CA ASP A 141 24.16 -29.40 5.69
C ASP A 141 24.27 -27.97 6.29
N PRO A 142 23.51 -27.65 7.35
CA PRO A 142 23.53 -26.35 7.99
C PRO A 142 24.81 -26.11 8.82
N GLU A 143 25.51 -27.17 9.25
CA GLU A 143 26.79 -27.05 9.98
C GLU A 143 27.90 -26.52 9.07
N LYS A 144 27.84 -26.84 7.78
CA LYS A 144 28.78 -26.32 6.78
C LYS A 144 28.58 -24.82 6.55
N SER A 145 27.34 -24.39 6.46
CA SER A 145 26.91 -23.00 6.46
C SER A 145 25.38 -22.91 6.63
N VAL A 146 24.90 -22.01 7.50
CA VAL A 146 23.48 -21.77 7.70
C VAL A 146 22.77 -21.30 6.42
N HIS A 147 23.49 -20.69 5.48
CA HIS A 147 22.93 -20.19 4.22
C HIS A 147 22.41 -21.31 3.29
N TYR A 148 22.80 -22.57 3.55
CA TYR A 148 22.25 -23.71 2.84
C TYR A 148 20.75 -23.91 3.12
N LEU A 149 20.19 -23.40 4.25
CA LEU A 149 18.74 -23.42 4.48
C LEU A 149 17.99 -22.61 3.42
N ASN A 150 18.53 -21.45 3.05
CA ASN A 150 17.92 -20.59 2.01
C ASN A 150 18.09 -21.20 0.62
N LEU A 151 19.28 -21.68 0.29
CA LEU A 151 19.52 -22.36 -0.99
C LEU A 151 18.63 -23.60 -1.13
N ALA A 152 18.57 -24.47 -0.12
CA ALA A 152 17.75 -25.67 -0.14
C ALA A 152 16.25 -25.35 -0.25
N SER A 153 15.77 -24.30 0.43
CA SER A 153 14.38 -23.87 0.32
C SER A 153 14.05 -23.29 -1.07
N THR A 154 14.97 -22.57 -1.68
CA THR A 154 14.83 -22.06 -3.06
C THR A 154 14.72 -23.23 -4.04
N VAL A 155 15.64 -24.18 -3.96
CA VAL A 155 15.60 -25.38 -4.84
C VAL A 155 14.35 -26.21 -4.58
N ALA A 156 13.94 -26.33 -3.32
CA ALA A 156 12.72 -27.04 -2.91
C ALA A 156 11.46 -26.48 -3.59
N GLY A 157 11.33 -25.15 -3.64
CA GLY A 157 10.21 -24.49 -4.33
C GLY A 157 10.18 -24.73 -5.84
N LEU A 158 11.35 -24.82 -6.47
CA LEU A 158 11.48 -25.09 -7.90
C LEU A 158 11.19 -26.54 -8.26
N GLU A 159 11.51 -27.49 -7.37
CA GLU A 159 11.43 -28.92 -7.64
C GLU A 159 10.21 -29.61 -6.97
N ASP A 160 9.32 -28.86 -6.28
CA ASP A 160 8.25 -29.39 -5.43
C ASP A 160 8.78 -30.45 -4.42
N ALA A 161 9.94 -30.18 -3.84
CA ALA A 161 10.66 -31.04 -2.92
C ALA A 161 10.78 -30.41 -1.53
N ILE A 162 11.17 -31.18 -0.52
CA ILE A 162 11.38 -30.65 0.83
C ILE A 162 12.85 -30.59 1.21
N PRO A 163 13.33 -29.50 1.84
CA PRO A 163 14.71 -29.40 2.30
C PRO A 163 14.86 -30.21 3.59
N VAL A 164 15.87 -31.10 3.64
CA VAL A 164 16.11 -31.95 4.80
C VAL A 164 17.62 -32.11 5.05
N THR A 165 18.00 -32.19 6.33
CA THR A 165 19.32 -32.66 6.73
C THR A 165 19.42 -34.17 6.61
N SER A 166 20.64 -34.73 6.73
CA SER A 166 20.82 -36.18 6.76
C SER A 166 19.99 -36.86 7.85
N GLN A 167 19.94 -36.25 9.04
CA GLN A 167 19.18 -36.74 10.17
C GLN A 167 17.67 -36.74 9.91
N LEU A 168 17.11 -35.65 9.38
CA LEU A 168 15.69 -35.58 9.03
C LEU A 168 15.33 -36.57 7.90
N TYR A 169 16.23 -36.78 6.95
CA TYR A 169 16.01 -37.77 5.88
C TYR A 169 15.92 -39.19 6.41
N GLU A 170 16.78 -39.61 7.37
CA GLU A 170 16.66 -40.91 8.03
C GLU A 170 15.38 -41.00 8.87
N LEU A 171 14.97 -39.91 9.54
CA LEU A 171 13.71 -39.89 10.29
C LEU A 171 12.48 -40.06 9.34
N LEU A 172 12.48 -39.45 8.16
CA LEU A 172 11.42 -39.66 7.18
C LEU A 172 11.31 -41.14 6.77
N LYS A 173 12.43 -41.79 6.50
CA LYS A 173 12.46 -43.24 6.17
C LYS A 173 11.91 -44.11 7.29
N GLN A 174 12.29 -43.83 8.55
CA GLN A 174 11.76 -44.51 9.73
C GLN A 174 10.24 -44.38 9.87
N GLN A 175 9.68 -43.27 9.40
CA GLN A 175 8.24 -43.01 9.35
C GLN A 175 7.56 -43.54 8.06
N ASN A 176 8.23 -44.39 7.29
CA ASN A 176 7.75 -44.92 6.00
C ASN A 176 7.42 -43.81 4.94
N ILE A 177 8.14 -42.69 5.02
CA ILE A 177 8.06 -41.62 4.03
C ILE A 177 9.30 -41.74 3.13
N GLN A 178 9.15 -42.44 2.02
CA GLN A 178 10.22 -42.68 1.06
C GLN A 178 10.12 -41.69 -0.08
N LEU A 179 11.03 -40.71 -0.11
CA LEU A 179 11.13 -39.68 -1.14
C LEU A 179 12.51 -39.77 -1.81
N PRO A 180 12.60 -39.65 -3.15
CA PRO A 180 13.89 -39.65 -3.84
C PRO A 180 14.69 -38.39 -3.54
N VAL A 181 16.01 -38.48 -3.57
CA VAL A 181 16.90 -37.34 -3.49
C VAL A 181 16.99 -36.69 -4.86
N LEU A 182 16.48 -35.46 -4.99
CA LEU A 182 16.52 -34.68 -6.23
C LEU A 182 17.79 -33.82 -6.35
N ALA A 183 18.31 -33.34 -5.22
CA ALA A 183 19.58 -32.63 -5.16
C ALA A 183 20.31 -32.91 -3.82
N ASP A 184 21.64 -33.00 -3.91
CA ASP A 184 22.51 -33.18 -2.73
C ASP A 184 23.49 -31.98 -2.63
N LEU A 185 23.07 -30.94 -1.92
CA LEU A 185 23.84 -29.71 -1.76
C LEU A 185 25.00 -29.87 -0.78
N ARG A 186 25.07 -30.96 -0.01
CA ARG A 186 26.16 -31.26 0.91
C ARG A 186 27.50 -31.45 0.18
N LYS A 187 27.44 -31.81 -1.12
CA LYS A 187 28.62 -32.02 -1.98
C LYS A 187 29.26 -30.71 -2.46
N LEU A 188 28.55 -29.58 -2.35
CA LEU A 188 29.08 -28.30 -2.81
C LEU A 188 30.26 -27.86 -1.91
N PRO A 189 31.32 -27.24 -2.47
CA PRO A 189 32.51 -26.85 -1.71
C PRO A 189 32.36 -25.56 -0.90
N TYR A 190 31.27 -24.84 -1.08
CA TYR A 190 31.08 -23.48 -0.58
C TYR A 190 30.79 -23.42 0.93
N THR A 191 31.33 -22.39 1.60
CA THR A 191 31.10 -22.15 3.03
C THR A 191 30.65 -20.71 3.33
N LYS A 192 30.98 -19.74 2.44
CA LYS A 192 30.63 -18.33 2.62
C LYS A 192 29.28 -18.01 1.99
N ALA A 193 28.58 -17.06 2.58
CA ALA A 193 27.29 -16.57 2.07
C ALA A 193 27.40 -16.16 0.59
N THR A 194 28.40 -15.35 0.24
CA THR A 194 28.60 -14.86 -1.13
C THR A 194 28.75 -16.00 -2.14
N GLU A 195 29.54 -17.03 -1.82
CA GLU A 195 29.77 -18.18 -2.70
C GLU A 195 28.48 -18.99 -2.92
N ILE A 196 27.72 -19.19 -1.84
CA ILE A 196 26.44 -19.94 -1.89
C ILE A 196 25.39 -19.19 -2.70
N TYR A 197 25.25 -17.88 -2.51
CA TYR A 197 24.26 -17.09 -3.25
C TYR A 197 24.72 -16.76 -4.68
N GLU A 198 26.02 -16.69 -4.99
CA GLU A 198 26.50 -16.68 -6.36
C GLU A 198 26.17 -17.99 -7.09
N TYR A 199 26.41 -19.13 -6.45
CA TYR A 199 25.98 -20.43 -6.98
C TYR A 199 24.47 -20.49 -7.19
N MET A 200 23.67 -19.97 -6.24
CA MET A 200 22.21 -19.87 -6.39
C MET A 200 21.83 -19.02 -7.61
N TYR A 201 22.48 -17.87 -7.78
CA TYR A 201 22.24 -17.00 -8.93
C TYR A 201 22.56 -17.71 -10.26
N ASP A 202 23.73 -18.33 -10.36
CA ASP A 202 24.20 -18.95 -11.59
C ASP A 202 23.39 -20.17 -11.99
N GLN A 203 22.97 -21.00 -11.02
CA GLN A 203 22.31 -22.29 -11.29
C GLN A 203 20.77 -22.22 -11.26
N TYR A 204 20.18 -21.37 -10.42
CA TYR A 204 18.75 -21.43 -10.13
C TYR A 204 17.99 -20.14 -10.42
N TRP A 205 18.63 -18.97 -10.40
CA TRP A 205 17.92 -17.71 -10.57
C TRP A 205 17.09 -17.63 -11.86
N LYS A 206 17.60 -18.17 -12.97
CA LYS A 206 16.87 -18.24 -14.24
C LYS A 206 15.54 -19.01 -14.17
N LYS A 207 15.42 -19.91 -13.20
CA LYS A 207 14.21 -20.72 -12.97
C LYS A 207 13.28 -20.08 -11.95
N CYS A 208 13.79 -19.16 -11.14
CA CYS A 208 13.00 -18.42 -10.16
C CYS A 208 12.12 -17.37 -10.82
N THR A 209 11.05 -16.99 -10.13
CA THR A 209 10.34 -15.76 -10.50
C THR A 209 11.24 -14.55 -10.27
N HIS A 210 11.25 -13.60 -11.21
CA HIS A 210 11.93 -12.32 -11.04
C HIS A 210 11.01 -11.22 -10.50
N ARG A 211 9.76 -11.55 -10.19
CA ARG A 211 8.79 -10.62 -9.61
C ARG A 211 8.86 -10.54 -8.08
N LEU A 212 9.50 -11.51 -7.45
CA LEU A 212 9.61 -11.62 -6.00
C LEU A 212 11.01 -12.10 -5.61
N LEU A 213 11.67 -11.33 -4.77
CA LEU A 213 12.89 -11.75 -4.07
C LEU A 213 12.59 -11.73 -2.57
N ILE A 214 13.01 -12.79 -1.85
CA ILE A 214 12.81 -12.86 -0.40
C ILE A 214 14.15 -12.66 0.30
N SER A 215 14.23 -11.61 1.12
CA SER A 215 15.36 -11.38 2.01
C SER A 215 14.99 -11.89 3.39
N LEU A 216 15.64 -12.97 3.85
CA LEU A 216 15.23 -13.69 5.06
C LEU A 216 16.41 -14.33 5.78
N PRO A 217 16.55 -14.13 7.10
CA PRO A 217 17.51 -14.86 7.91
C PRO A 217 17.35 -16.37 7.73
N PRO A 218 18.44 -17.15 7.55
CA PRO A 218 18.33 -18.58 7.26
C PRO A 218 17.50 -19.37 8.25
N GLN A 219 17.61 -19.06 9.53
CA GLN A 219 16.98 -19.83 10.62
C GLN A 219 15.62 -19.28 11.07
N ARG A 220 15.06 -18.29 10.39
CA ARG A 220 13.82 -17.60 10.78
C ARG A 220 12.88 -17.42 9.61
N GLY A 221 11.65 -17.05 9.95
CA GLY A 221 10.69 -16.40 9.07
C GLY A 221 9.73 -17.32 8.34
N PHE A 222 8.47 -16.94 8.44
CA PHE A 222 7.33 -17.68 7.88
C PHE A 222 7.13 -17.42 6.38
N VAL A 223 7.60 -16.29 5.89
CA VAL A 223 7.51 -15.94 4.46
C VAL A 223 8.29 -16.92 3.56
N ARG A 224 9.06 -17.83 4.15
CA ARG A 224 9.69 -18.98 3.47
C ARG A 224 8.68 -19.85 2.73
N ALA A 225 7.49 -20.06 3.32
CA ALA A 225 6.43 -20.81 2.64
C ALA A 225 5.94 -20.11 1.38
N LEU A 226 5.87 -18.76 1.39
CA LEU A 226 5.60 -17.97 0.18
C LEU A 226 6.69 -18.15 -0.88
N ALA A 227 7.97 -18.14 -0.48
CA ALA A 227 9.08 -18.37 -1.40
C ALA A 227 8.95 -19.70 -2.14
N VAL A 228 8.70 -20.77 -1.38
CA VAL A 228 8.52 -22.12 -1.93
C VAL A 228 7.29 -22.19 -2.82
N ALA A 229 6.18 -21.58 -2.41
CA ALA A 229 4.94 -21.59 -3.21
C ALA A 229 5.06 -20.84 -4.52
N SER A 230 5.80 -19.72 -4.53
CA SER A 230 5.96 -18.85 -5.71
C SER A 230 7.16 -19.17 -6.58
N GLY A 231 8.06 -20.05 -6.14
CA GLY A 231 9.33 -20.30 -6.83
C GLY A 231 10.30 -19.10 -6.75
N ALA A 232 10.25 -18.34 -5.65
CA ALA A 232 11.12 -17.20 -5.41
C ALA A 232 12.46 -17.61 -4.79
N ALA A 233 13.52 -16.85 -5.09
CA ALA A 233 14.81 -17.03 -4.42
C ALA A 233 14.78 -16.41 -3.02
N ILE A 234 15.46 -17.06 -2.07
CA ILE A 234 15.65 -16.56 -0.69
C ILE A 234 17.12 -16.22 -0.49
N VAL A 235 17.41 -14.97 -0.16
CA VAL A 235 18.77 -14.46 0.09
C VAL A 235 18.85 -13.85 1.50
N TRP A 236 20.07 -13.83 2.06
CA TRP A 236 20.37 -13.12 3.29
C TRP A 236 21.78 -12.61 3.25
N LEU A 237 21.94 -11.35 2.89
CA LEU A 237 23.19 -10.68 2.66
C LEU A 237 23.14 -9.27 3.25
N ASP A 238 24.27 -8.81 3.80
CA ASP A 238 24.42 -7.47 4.35
C ASP A 238 24.87 -6.49 3.25
N ALA A 239 23.98 -5.56 2.91
CA ALA A 239 24.27 -4.56 1.89
C ALA A 239 25.43 -3.61 2.26
N ARG A 240 25.87 -3.57 3.52
CA ARG A 240 27.05 -2.80 3.97
C ARG A 240 28.38 -3.49 3.62
N ASP A 241 28.38 -4.82 3.53
CA ASP A 241 29.56 -5.55 3.04
C ASP A 241 29.63 -5.45 1.51
N TRP A 242 30.74 -4.96 0.96
CA TRP A 242 30.86 -4.71 -0.47
C TRP A 242 30.76 -5.97 -1.34
N LYS A 243 31.19 -7.14 -0.83
CA LYS A 243 31.08 -8.43 -1.57
C LYS A 243 29.65 -8.92 -1.59
N GLU A 244 29.01 -8.88 -0.43
CA GLU A 244 27.61 -9.28 -0.30
C GLU A 244 26.67 -8.34 -1.08
N ASN A 245 26.94 -7.04 -1.03
CA ASN A 245 26.26 -6.03 -1.84
C ASN A 245 26.39 -6.31 -3.34
N THR A 246 27.57 -6.69 -3.81
CA THR A 246 27.78 -7.04 -5.22
C THR A 246 26.91 -8.21 -5.65
N VAL A 247 26.72 -9.20 -4.78
CA VAL A 247 25.85 -10.36 -5.05
C VAL A 247 24.37 -9.94 -5.05
N LEU A 248 23.93 -9.15 -4.05
CA LEU A 248 22.55 -8.63 -4.01
C LEU A 248 22.18 -7.86 -5.29
N ARG A 249 23.11 -7.01 -5.78
CA ARG A 249 22.92 -6.25 -7.02
C ARG A 249 22.70 -7.14 -8.24
N LYS A 250 23.32 -8.33 -8.31
CA LYS A 250 23.07 -9.27 -9.42
C LYS A 250 21.60 -9.66 -9.50
N PHE A 251 20.96 -9.99 -8.36
CA PHE A 251 19.54 -10.33 -8.30
C PHE A 251 18.66 -9.12 -8.65
N MET A 252 18.82 -8.00 -7.95
CA MET A 252 17.98 -6.82 -8.06
C MET A 252 18.01 -6.20 -9.46
N LYS A 253 19.19 -6.19 -10.12
CA LYS A 253 19.37 -5.62 -11.46
C LYS A 253 18.47 -6.29 -12.54
N THR A 254 18.07 -7.52 -12.32
CA THR A 254 17.26 -8.30 -13.27
C THR A 254 15.78 -8.31 -12.92
N MET A 255 15.38 -7.62 -11.83
CA MET A 255 14.00 -7.44 -11.44
C MET A 255 13.42 -6.18 -12.08
N GLN A 256 12.12 -6.19 -12.39
CA GLN A 256 11.46 -5.10 -13.09
C GLN A 256 10.94 -4.04 -12.12
N PRO A 257 11.41 -2.77 -12.20
CA PRO A 257 10.88 -1.68 -11.39
C PRO A 257 9.38 -1.48 -11.57
N GLY A 258 8.65 -1.27 -10.46
CA GLY A 258 7.20 -1.08 -10.46
C GLY A 258 6.37 -2.34 -10.68
N GLU A 259 7.00 -3.49 -10.90
CA GLU A 259 6.32 -4.79 -11.06
C GLU A 259 6.82 -5.85 -10.08
N SER A 260 8.04 -5.67 -9.57
CA SER A 260 8.70 -6.61 -8.66
C SER A 260 8.82 -6.04 -7.27
N ILE A 261 8.74 -6.89 -6.27
CA ILE A 261 8.89 -6.53 -4.85
C ILE A 261 9.96 -7.38 -4.17
N ILE A 262 10.49 -6.85 -3.07
CA ILE A 262 11.25 -7.60 -2.10
C ILE A 262 10.41 -7.74 -0.84
N THR A 263 10.37 -8.94 -0.26
CA THR A 263 9.63 -9.18 0.98
C THR A 263 10.53 -9.91 1.99
N GLY A 264 10.14 -9.91 3.25
CA GLY A 264 10.97 -10.35 4.37
C GLY A 264 11.59 -9.16 5.10
N TRP A 265 12.88 -9.22 5.41
CA TRP A 265 13.64 -8.13 5.99
C TRP A 265 15.11 -8.19 5.59
N TYR A 266 15.91 -7.24 5.98
CA TYR A 266 17.34 -7.17 5.63
C TYR A 266 18.25 -7.41 6.85
N ALA A 267 19.51 -7.74 6.59
CA ALA A 267 20.51 -7.85 7.64
C ALA A 267 20.77 -6.50 8.33
N GLU A 268 20.64 -5.40 7.56
CA GLU A 268 20.57 -4.05 8.09
C GLU A 268 19.54 -3.26 7.28
N GLU A 269 18.66 -2.57 7.98
CA GLU A 269 17.46 -1.93 7.45
C GLU A 269 17.76 -0.92 6.35
N ARG A 270 18.47 0.14 6.67
CA ARG A 270 18.61 1.28 5.76
C ARG A 270 19.42 0.95 4.52
N SER A 271 20.49 0.17 4.66
CA SER A 271 21.31 -0.23 3.51
C SER A 271 20.55 -1.18 2.57
N GLY A 272 19.79 -2.10 3.13
CA GLY A 272 18.97 -3.03 2.34
C GLY A 272 17.83 -2.32 1.60
N ILE A 273 17.05 -1.50 2.31
CA ILE A 273 15.98 -0.69 1.72
C ILE A 273 16.54 0.30 0.69
N GLY A 274 17.66 0.98 1.02
CA GLY A 274 18.31 1.92 0.10
C GLY A 274 18.75 1.25 -1.20
N LEU A 275 19.33 0.06 -1.09
CA LEU A 275 19.74 -0.73 -2.26
C LEU A 275 18.53 -1.13 -3.12
N ALA A 276 17.45 -1.62 -2.51
CA ALA A 276 16.22 -1.94 -3.24
C ALA A 276 15.64 -0.70 -3.93
N THR A 277 15.61 0.43 -3.23
CA THR A 277 15.11 1.72 -3.77
C THR A 277 15.96 2.19 -4.95
N GLU A 278 17.28 1.94 -4.96
CA GLU A 278 18.16 2.25 -6.08
C GLU A 278 17.71 1.57 -7.38
N TYR A 279 17.17 0.37 -7.27
CA TYR A 279 16.61 -0.39 -8.40
C TYR A 279 15.11 -0.14 -8.64
N GLY A 280 14.48 0.80 -7.93
CA GLY A 280 13.04 1.08 -8.05
C GLY A 280 12.14 -0.04 -7.55
N LEU A 281 12.65 -0.88 -6.64
CA LEU A 281 11.95 -2.00 -6.04
C LEU A 281 11.33 -1.59 -4.70
N SER A 282 10.09 -1.97 -4.47
CA SER A 282 9.42 -1.79 -3.19
C SER A 282 9.78 -2.93 -2.22
N THR A 283 9.97 -2.60 -0.95
CA THR A 283 10.13 -3.60 0.11
C THR A 283 8.86 -3.70 0.95
N ILE A 284 8.34 -4.91 1.14
CA ILE A 284 7.22 -5.19 2.05
C ILE A 284 7.76 -6.02 3.23
N PRO A 285 7.97 -5.39 4.40
CA PRO A 285 8.44 -6.08 5.59
C PRO A 285 7.46 -7.17 6.02
N SER A 286 7.93 -8.42 6.12
CA SER A 286 7.06 -9.59 6.29
C SER A 286 7.75 -10.84 6.84
N ASP A 287 8.96 -10.72 7.40
CA ASP A 287 9.74 -11.89 7.85
C ASP A 287 9.00 -12.75 8.88
N PHE A 288 8.16 -12.15 9.73
CA PHE A 288 7.29 -12.84 10.68
C PHE A 288 5.81 -12.90 10.25
N TYR A 289 5.49 -12.58 9.00
CA TYR A 289 4.12 -12.69 8.50
C TYR A 289 3.77 -14.15 8.24
N GLU A 290 2.80 -14.66 8.99
CA GLU A 290 2.40 -16.06 8.97
C GLU A 290 1.30 -16.31 7.94
N ASN A 291 1.30 -17.49 7.35
CA ASN A 291 0.24 -17.99 6.50
C ASN A 291 -0.13 -17.12 5.27
N THR A 292 0.87 -16.47 4.65
CA THR A 292 0.65 -15.61 3.46
C THR A 292 -0.20 -16.31 2.40
N THR A 293 0.08 -17.57 2.08
CA THR A 293 -0.65 -18.33 1.05
C THR A 293 -2.12 -18.53 1.39
N VAL A 294 -2.47 -18.61 2.67
CA VAL A 294 -3.85 -18.75 3.15
C VAL A 294 -4.57 -17.40 3.04
N TYR A 295 -3.98 -16.36 3.60
CA TYR A 295 -4.63 -15.03 3.64
C TYR A 295 -4.73 -14.39 2.25
N ALA A 296 -3.71 -14.52 1.42
CA ALA A 296 -3.74 -14.08 0.02
C ALA A 296 -4.77 -14.84 -0.83
N GLY A 297 -5.03 -16.11 -0.48
CA GLY A 297 -6.05 -16.94 -1.14
C GLY A 297 -7.50 -16.59 -0.78
N MET A 298 -7.74 -15.78 0.24
CA MET A 298 -9.10 -15.47 0.70
C MET A 298 -9.90 -14.61 -0.29
N GLN A 299 -9.26 -13.92 -1.20
CA GLN A 299 -9.84 -13.12 -2.29
C GLN A 299 -11.19 -12.45 -1.93
N GLN A 300 -11.10 -11.37 -1.17
CA GLN A 300 -12.26 -10.59 -0.75
C GLN A 300 -12.24 -9.21 -1.42
N GLN A 301 -13.41 -8.71 -1.79
CA GLN A 301 -13.55 -7.31 -2.16
C GLN A 301 -13.23 -6.43 -0.95
N ILE A 302 -12.45 -5.37 -1.16
CA ILE A 302 -12.11 -4.43 -0.09
C ILE A 302 -13.33 -3.59 0.28
N GLN A 303 -13.63 -3.55 1.57
CA GLN A 303 -14.76 -2.83 2.17
C GLN A 303 -14.27 -1.49 2.72
N TYR A 304 -14.25 -0.45 1.88
CA TYR A 304 -13.73 0.86 2.29
C TYR A 304 -14.53 1.47 3.44
N PRO A 305 -13.87 2.06 4.45
CA PRO A 305 -14.58 2.79 5.49
C PRO A 305 -15.17 4.10 4.95
N GLU A 306 -16.34 4.46 5.41
CA GLU A 306 -16.98 5.75 5.09
C GLU A 306 -16.08 6.94 5.49
N ILE A 307 -16.02 7.95 4.63
CA ILE A 307 -15.30 9.20 4.92
C ILE A 307 -16.27 10.23 5.52
N PRO A 308 -16.19 10.53 6.81
CA PRO A 308 -17.06 11.53 7.44
C PRO A 308 -16.84 12.92 6.84
N LYS A 309 -17.84 13.78 6.92
CA LYS A 309 -17.68 15.19 6.57
C LYS A 309 -16.66 15.85 7.50
N MET A 310 -15.75 16.65 6.92
CA MET A 310 -14.74 17.36 7.70
C MET A 310 -15.37 18.46 8.56
N PRO A 311 -14.74 18.87 9.67
CA PRO A 311 -15.20 20.04 10.43
C PRO A 311 -15.02 21.33 9.61
N ALA A 312 -15.71 22.39 10.02
CA ALA A 312 -15.48 23.71 9.43
C ALA A 312 -14.06 24.20 9.74
N LEU A 313 -13.42 24.85 8.78
CA LEU A 313 -12.14 25.49 9.02
C LEU A 313 -12.33 26.74 9.89
N GLU A 314 -11.67 26.78 11.02
CA GLU A 314 -11.62 27.88 11.98
C GLU A 314 -10.17 28.23 12.28
N ASN A 315 -9.92 29.37 12.93
CA ASN A 315 -8.58 29.71 13.42
C ASN A 315 -8.30 28.89 14.69
N LYS A 316 -7.87 27.66 14.49
CA LYS A 316 -7.56 26.67 15.55
C LYS A 316 -6.26 25.92 15.25
N ILE A 317 -5.86 25.08 16.19
CA ILE A 317 -4.70 24.21 16.12
C ILE A 317 -5.17 22.85 15.66
N TYR A 318 -4.83 22.46 14.43
CA TYR A 318 -5.17 21.18 13.84
C TYR A 318 -3.99 20.21 13.99
N LEU A 319 -4.23 19.06 14.61
CA LEU A 319 -3.20 18.08 14.94
C LEU A 319 -3.51 16.74 14.25
N ALA A 320 -2.56 16.19 13.51
CA ALA A 320 -2.61 14.84 12.98
C ALA A 320 -1.60 13.94 13.70
N LEU A 321 -2.09 12.87 14.32
CA LEU A 321 -1.27 11.90 15.07
C LEU A 321 -1.29 10.57 14.36
N TYR A 322 -0.12 10.14 13.86
CA TYR A 322 0.06 8.88 13.15
C TYR A 322 0.66 7.82 14.07
N MET A 323 0.23 6.59 13.90
CA MET A 323 0.88 5.40 14.48
C MET A 323 1.79 4.78 13.44
N SER A 324 3.02 4.46 13.80
CA SER A 324 4.06 3.94 12.90
C SER A 324 3.88 2.48 12.46
N ASP A 325 4.81 1.99 11.66
CA ASP A 325 5.08 0.57 11.34
C ASP A 325 4.06 -0.14 10.44
N GLY A 326 3.07 0.57 9.92
CA GLY A 326 2.01 -0.06 9.12
C GLY A 326 2.40 -0.50 7.70
N ASP A 327 3.57 -0.12 7.18
CA ASP A 327 4.15 -0.71 5.96
C ASP A 327 4.42 -2.21 6.13
N ASN A 328 4.59 -2.62 7.37
CA ASN A 328 4.99 -3.91 7.83
C ASN A 328 3.76 -4.82 7.99
N VAL A 329 3.56 -5.76 7.06
CA VAL A 329 2.36 -6.63 7.07
C VAL A 329 2.30 -7.52 8.31
N GLN A 330 3.43 -7.90 8.88
CA GLN A 330 3.45 -8.66 10.14
C GLN A 330 3.05 -7.80 11.34
N TYR A 331 3.39 -6.50 11.36
CA TYR A 331 2.86 -5.58 12.36
C TYR A 331 1.33 -5.50 12.25
N CYS A 332 0.80 -5.36 11.04
CA CYS A 332 -0.64 -5.35 10.80
C CYS A 332 -1.31 -6.66 11.27
N GLN A 333 -0.63 -7.80 11.10
CA GLN A 333 -1.13 -9.11 11.55
C GLN A 333 -1.10 -9.26 13.07
N HIS A 334 -0.10 -8.71 13.76
CA HIS A 334 0.15 -9.00 15.18
C HIS A 334 -0.03 -7.76 16.08
N ALA A 335 0.96 -6.89 16.18
CA ALA A 335 0.97 -5.80 17.14
C ALA A 335 -0.16 -4.78 16.92
N MET A 336 -0.45 -4.41 15.67
CA MET A 336 -1.57 -3.52 15.37
C MET A 336 -2.90 -4.11 15.85
N SER A 337 -3.07 -5.43 15.70
CA SER A 337 -4.30 -6.09 16.13
C SER A 337 -4.50 -6.07 17.65
N GLU A 338 -3.41 -6.02 18.42
CA GLU A 338 -3.47 -5.84 19.87
C GLU A 338 -3.79 -4.39 20.26
N LEU A 339 -3.19 -3.43 19.55
CA LEU A 339 -3.49 -2.01 19.74
C LEU A 339 -4.93 -1.67 19.33
N TRP A 340 -5.47 -2.39 18.32
CA TRP A 340 -6.84 -2.23 17.85
C TRP A 340 -7.89 -2.53 18.92
N ASP A 341 -7.59 -3.44 19.82
CA ASP A 341 -8.48 -3.86 20.90
C ASP A 341 -8.36 -2.96 22.17
N LYS A 342 -7.49 -1.91 22.17
CA LYS A 342 -7.32 -1.03 23.32
C LYS A 342 -8.52 -0.10 23.53
N LYS A 343 -8.86 0.17 24.79
CA LYS A 343 -10.05 0.97 25.19
C LYS A 343 -10.00 2.42 24.69
N GLY A 344 -8.82 3.01 24.57
CA GLY A 344 -8.64 4.38 24.06
C GLY A 344 -8.92 4.54 22.56
N ARG A 345 -9.02 3.45 21.79
CA ARG A 345 -9.35 3.51 20.37
C ARG A 345 -10.79 4.00 20.16
N GLY A 346 -10.97 4.83 19.14
CA GLY A 346 -12.28 5.41 18.80
C GLY A 346 -12.69 6.61 19.64
N VAL A 347 -11.97 6.92 20.75
CA VAL A 347 -12.25 8.08 21.61
C VAL A 347 -11.81 9.38 20.94
N ILE A 348 -10.69 9.36 20.25
CA ILE A 348 -10.05 10.50 19.58
C ILE A 348 -9.57 10.03 18.22
N PRO A 349 -9.53 10.89 17.18
CA PRO A 349 -8.96 10.55 15.90
C PRO A 349 -7.53 10.04 15.98
N ILE A 350 -7.29 8.86 15.40
CA ILE A 350 -5.99 8.22 15.27
C ILE A 350 -5.76 7.90 13.80
N ASN A 351 -4.57 8.21 13.30
CA ASN A 351 -4.17 7.88 11.94
C ASN A 351 -3.27 6.64 11.99
N TRP A 352 -3.84 5.49 11.69
CA TRP A 352 -3.16 4.21 11.63
C TRP A 352 -2.39 4.10 10.32
N THR A 353 -1.08 3.89 10.38
CA THR A 353 -0.40 3.44 9.17
C THR A 353 -0.75 1.97 8.92
N ILE A 354 -0.95 1.63 7.65
CA ILE A 354 -1.28 0.28 7.21
C ILE A 354 -0.68 0.03 5.82
N SER A 355 -0.29 -1.22 5.54
CA SER A 355 0.29 -1.56 4.25
C SER A 355 -0.79 -1.63 3.16
N PRO A 356 -0.70 -0.86 2.08
CA PRO A 356 -1.57 -1.03 0.93
C PRO A 356 -1.38 -2.41 0.26
N GLY A 357 -0.23 -3.07 0.48
CA GLY A 357 0.02 -4.43 0.05
C GLY A 357 -0.91 -5.48 0.64
N LEU A 358 -1.61 -5.18 1.74
CA LEU A 358 -2.59 -6.11 2.33
C LEU A 358 -3.75 -6.44 1.39
N VAL A 359 -4.00 -5.65 0.34
CA VAL A 359 -4.99 -6.02 -0.69
C VAL A 359 -4.63 -7.34 -1.38
N ASP A 360 -3.33 -7.68 -1.45
CA ASP A 360 -2.83 -8.95 -2.00
C ASP A 360 -2.37 -9.93 -0.91
N PHE A 361 -1.70 -9.43 0.15
CA PHE A 361 -1.13 -10.25 1.23
C PHE A 361 -2.19 -10.81 2.19
N GLY A 362 -3.29 -10.08 2.38
CA GLY A 362 -4.33 -10.45 3.34
C GLY A 362 -5.56 -9.55 3.27
N PRO A 363 -6.37 -9.63 2.20
CA PRO A 363 -7.56 -8.78 2.06
C PRO A 363 -8.55 -8.96 3.21
N GLY A 364 -8.61 -10.15 3.82
CA GLY A 364 -9.42 -10.39 5.00
C GLY A 364 -8.95 -9.63 6.24
N LEU A 365 -7.62 -9.51 6.43
CA LEU A 365 -7.04 -8.71 7.51
C LEU A 365 -7.37 -7.22 7.31
N LEU A 366 -7.19 -6.71 6.09
CA LEU A 366 -7.52 -5.33 5.75
C LEU A 366 -8.99 -5.03 5.98
N ASN A 367 -9.88 -5.90 5.52
CA ASN A 367 -11.33 -5.77 5.71
C ASN A 367 -11.73 -5.81 7.19
N HIS A 368 -11.06 -6.63 8.01
CA HIS A 368 -11.32 -6.61 9.46
C HIS A 368 -11.10 -5.22 10.06
N TYR A 369 -9.98 -4.56 9.74
CA TYR A 369 -9.72 -3.21 10.21
C TYR A 369 -10.73 -2.21 9.65
N TYR A 370 -11.06 -2.30 8.39
CA TYR A 370 -11.96 -1.37 7.71
C TYR A 370 -13.40 -1.48 8.21
N THR A 371 -13.94 -2.69 8.34
CA THR A 371 -15.32 -2.92 8.78
C THR A 371 -15.54 -2.71 10.27
N THR A 372 -14.48 -2.73 11.07
CA THR A 372 -14.54 -2.46 12.51
C THR A 372 -14.02 -1.07 12.88
N ALA A 373 -13.67 -0.25 11.89
CA ALA A 373 -13.26 1.13 12.10
C ALA A 373 -14.38 1.99 12.67
N THR A 374 -14.02 2.87 13.59
CA THR A 374 -14.89 3.94 14.08
C THR A 374 -14.71 5.19 13.21
N PRO A 375 -15.59 6.20 13.29
CA PRO A 375 -15.38 7.48 12.62
C PRO A 375 -14.07 8.19 12.99
N ASN A 376 -13.45 7.81 14.11
CA ASN A 376 -12.17 8.35 14.59
C ASN A 376 -10.95 7.54 14.13
N ASP A 377 -11.13 6.41 13.46
CA ASP A 377 -10.03 5.66 12.87
C ASP A 377 -9.83 6.08 11.42
N PHE A 378 -8.62 6.51 11.07
CA PHE A 378 -8.22 6.79 9.71
C PHE A 378 -7.00 5.95 9.33
N PHE A 379 -6.93 5.54 8.08
CA PHE A 379 -5.81 4.72 7.58
C PHE A 379 -4.97 5.49 6.58
N ALA A 380 -3.65 5.46 6.80
CA ALA A 380 -2.66 6.06 5.93
C ALA A 380 -1.66 4.99 5.46
N SER A 381 -1.14 5.13 4.26
CA SER A 381 -0.03 4.31 3.82
C SER A 381 1.26 4.76 4.51
N GLY A 382 2.02 3.84 5.03
CA GLY A 382 3.30 4.20 5.66
C GLY A 382 4.35 3.16 5.46
N PRO A 383 5.60 3.60 5.66
CA PRO A 383 6.32 4.41 4.69
C PRO A 383 6.66 3.61 3.44
N SER A 384 6.67 4.13 2.29
CA SER A 384 6.51 5.49 1.76
C SER A 384 5.49 5.49 0.62
N GLY A 385 4.59 4.52 0.61
CA GLY A 385 3.62 4.23 -0.45
C GLY A 385 3.41 2.73 -0.59
N MET A 386 3.52 2.17 -1.81
CA MET A 386 3.48 0.72 -2.00
C MET A 386 4.78 0.08 -1.53
N GLY A 387 4.82 -0.21 -0.23
CA GLY A 387 5.98 -0.74 0.48
C GLY A 387 7.01 0.32 0.86
N TYR A 388 7.94 -0.10 1.71
CA TYR A 388 8.97 0.77 2.25
C TYR A 388 10.03 1.07 1.19
N SER A 389 10.31 2.35 1.02
CA SER A 389 11.39 2.87 0.19
C SER A 389 12.04 4.04 0.89
N LEU A 390 13.36 4.12 0.86
CA LEU A 390 14.09 5.31 1.28
C LEU A 390 14.07 6.30 0.14
N ILE A 391 13.19 7.30 0.26
CA ILE A 391 12.93 8.26 -0.81
C ILE A 391 14.11 9.18 -1.03
N TYR A 392 14.73 9.61 0.08
CA TYR A 392 15.93 10.43 0.06
C TYR A 392 16.80 10.07 1.26
N ASP A 393 17.99 9.57 1.00
CA ASP A 393 19.00 9.38 2.02
C ASP A 393 19.86 10.66 2.14
N ALA A 394 19.39 11.60 2.93
CA ALA A 394 20.10 12.86 3.20
C ALA A 394 21.49 12.64 3.84
N HIS A 395 21.67 11.48 4.47
CA HIS A 395 22.87 11.17 5.23
C HIS A 395 23.91 10.36 4.48
N ASN A 396 23.56 9.87 3.30
CA ASN A 396 24.51 9.24 2.39
C ASN A 396 25.29 8.07 3.04
N TYR A 397 24.61 7.30 3.91
CA TYR A 397 25.27 6.26 4.69
C TYR A 397 25.99 5.23 3.83
N LEU A 398 25.53 4.99 2.62
CA LEU A 398 26.13 4.01 1.73
C LEU A 398 26.03 4.37 0.24
N TRP A 399 25.04 5.15 -0.17
CA TRP A 399 24.78 5.45 -1.57
C TRP A 399 24.09 6.81 -1.76
N ASN A 400 24.54 7.56 -2.76
CA ASN A 400 23.73 8.58 -3.41
C ASN A 400 22.67 7.96 -4.34
N ALA A 401 22.14 6.81 -3.96
CA ALA A 401 21.39 5.94 -4.82
C ALA A 401 20.12 6.57 -5.33
N THR A 402 19.40 7.26 -4.45
CA THR A 402 18.09 7.80 -4.77
C THR A 402 18.11 9.10 -5.56
N SER A 403 19.22 9.84 -5.58
CA SER A 403 19.30 11.11 -6.31
C SER A 403 19.23 10.95 -7.83
N GLY A 404 19.66 9.79 -8.36
CA GLY A 404 19.65 9.44 -9.79
C GLY A 404 18.51 8.54 -10.23
N THR A 405 17.85 7.86 -9.30
CA THR A 405 16.82 6.85 -9.60
C THR A 405 15.58 7.47 -10.25
N ASP A 406 15.03 6.84 -11.27
CA ASP A 406 13.70 7.16 -11.77
C ASP A 406 12.64 6.62 -10.80
N PHE A 407 12.02 7.54 -10.08
CA PHE A 407 11.00 7.22 -9.08
C PHE A 407 9.59 7.02 -9.66
N THR A 408 9.43 7.25 -10.97
CA THR A 408 8.14 7.16 -11.65
C THR A 408 7.48 5.79 -11.57
N PRO A 409 8.19 4.66 -11.78
CA PRO A 409 7.57 3.33 -11.66
C PRO A 409 7.02 3.06 -10.26
N TYR A 410 7.77 3.41 -9.22
CA TYR A 410 7.32 3.27 -7.82
C TYR A 410 6.10 4.15 -7.52
N ALA A 411 6.10 5.41 -7.97
CA ALA A 411 4.98 6.32 -7.76
C ALA A 411 3.70 5.84 -8.48
N LYS A 412 3.82 5.28 -9.68
CA LYS A 412 2.70 4.67 -10.41
C LYS A 412 2.16 3.43 -9.70
N LEU A 413 3.05 2.54 -9.23
CA LEU A 413 2.67 1.39 -8.44
C LEU A 413 1.97 1.83 -7.14
N THR A 414 2.51 2.84 -6.47
CA THR A 414 1.89 3.43 -5.28
C THR A 414 0.48 3.93 -5.59
N GLN A 415 0.26 4.69 -6.65
CA GLN A 415 -1.08 5.14 -7.06
C GLN A 415 -2.07 3.97 -7.20
N GLN A 416 -1.67 2.90 -7.87
CA GLN A 416 -2.53 1.73 -8.07
C GLN A 416 -2.95 1.09 -6.74
N TYR A 417 -2.00 0.94 -5.82
CA TYR A 417 -2.29 0.31 -4.54
C TYR A 417 -3.02 1.23 -3.56
N LEU A 418 -2.82 2.53 -3.64
CA LEU A 418 -3.66 3.51 -2.93
C LEU A 418 -5.12 3.44 -3.38
N GLU A 419 -5.36 3.34 -4.69
CA GLU A 419 -6.73 3.20 -5.21
C GLU A 419 -7.37 1.87 -4.80
N LYS A 420 -6.63 0.76 -4.87
CA LYS A 420 -7.11 -0.56 -4.45
C LYS A 420 -7.41 -0.63 -2.95
N SER A 421 -6.62 0.05 -2.13
CA SER A 421 -6.76 0.03 -0.67
C SER A 421 -7.63 1.16 -0.12
N GLY A 422 -7.92 2.20 -0.91
CA GLY A 422 -8.65 3.38 -0.45
C GLY A 422 -7.83 4.37 0.38
N LEU A 423 -6.50 4.22 0.44
CA LEU A 423 -5.63 5.07 1.25
C LEU A 423 -5.35 6.41 0.56
N ARG A 424 -5.58 7.52 1.26
CA ARG A 424 -5.54 8.89 0.73
C ARG A 424 -4.37 9.72 1.23
N VAL A 425 -3.59 9.20 2.16
CA VAL A 425 -2.45 9.88 2.78
C VAL A 425 -1.29 8.89 2.88
N ILE A 426 -0.08 9.38 2.66
CA ILE A 426 1.16 8.63 2.86
C ILE A 426 1.96 9.29 3.97
N THR A 427 2.59 8.51 4.84
CA THR A 427 3.70 8.96 5.67
C THR A 427 5.01 8.57 4.99
N ILE A 428 5.96 9.49 4.87
CA ILE A 428 7.28 9.22 4.31
C ILE A 428 8.30 9.24 5.46
N TRP A 429 9.18 8.23 5.48
CA TRP A 429 10.12 8.07 6.58
C TRP A 429 11.26 9.11 6.60
N ASP A 430 11.65 9.59 5.42
CA ASP A 430 12.70 10.59 5.25
C ASP A 430 12.17 11.92 4.67
N GLU A 431 13.05 12.90 4.48
CA GLU A 431 12.80 14.06 3.66
C GLU A 431 12.65 13.66 2.18
N VAL A 432 11.98 14.49 1.42
CA VAL A 432 11.71 14.26 -0.01
C VAL A 432 12.33 15.38 -0.82
N ASN A 433 13.12 15.05 -1.82
CA ASN A 433 13.66 16.06 -2.73
C ASN A 433 12.65 16.46 -3.81
N GLN A 434 12.90 17.57 -4.51
CA GLN A 434 11.99 18.13 -5.52
C GLN A 434 11.65 17.15 -6.66
N LYS A 435 12.60 16.31 -7.07
CA LYS A 435 12.38 15.31 -8.14
C LYS A 435 11.36 14.26 -7.71
N GLN A 436 11.49 13.79 -6.48
CA GLN A 436 10.60 12.78 -5.90
C GLN A 436 9.23 13.37 -5.54
N MET A 437 9.19 14.60 -4.98
CA MET A 437 7.93 15.33 -4.79
C MET A 437 7.16 15.46 -6.10
N GLY A 438 7.85 15.82 -7.20
CA GLY A 438 7.26 15.88 -8.53
C GLY A 438 6.77 14.52 -9.04
N ALA A 439 7.46 13.42 -8.73
CA ALA A 439 6.99 12.07 -9.10
C ALA A 439 5.67 11.72 -8.39
N TYR A 440 5.55 11.98 -7.08
CA TYR A 440 4.30 11.80 -6.35
C TYR A 440 3.19 12.71 -6.89
N ALA A 441 3.44 14.01 -7.06
CA ALA A 441 2.44 14.97 -7.51
C ALA A 441 1.87 14.65 -8.89
N ARG A 442 2.71 14.15 -9.80
CA ARG A 442 2.27 13.76 -11.17
C ARG A 442 1.58 12.41 -11.23
N ASN A 443 1.95 11.45 -10.37
CA ASN A 443 1.50 10.07 -10.52
C ASN A 443 0.53 9.61 -9.42
N CYS A 444 0.49 10.27 -8.25
CA CYS A 444 -0.36 9.85 -7.12
C CYS A 444 -1.55 10.83 -6.95
N ARG A 445 -2.42 10.88 -7.95
CA ARG A 445 -3.58 11.79 -7.98
C ARG A 445 -4.66 11.44 -6.93
N TYR A 446 -4.60 10.25 -6.36
CA TYR A 446 -5.52 9.80 -5.32
C TYR A 446 -5.26 10.44 -3.95
N LEU A 447 -4.06 11.01 -3.73
CA LEU A 447 -3.64 11.57 -2.46
C LEU A 447 -4.29 12.91 -2.14
N TYR A 448 -4.61 13.11 -0.86
CA TYR A 448 -4.91 14.42 -0.27
C TYR A 448 -3.63 15.13 0.17
N GLY A 449 -2.61 14.41 0.58
CA GLY A 449 -1.32 14.93 1.00
C GLY A 449 -0.38 13.86 1.55
N LEU A 450 0.84 14.27 1.90
CA LEU A 450 1.85 13.40 2.49
C LEU A 450 2.49 14.06 3.69
N THR A 451 2.91 13.23 4.66
CA THR A 451 3.83 13.70 5.69
C THR A 451 5.25 13.28 5.34
N GLN A 452 6.23 14.11 5.68
CA GLN A 452 7.65 13.80 5.55
C GLN A 452 8.34 13.98 6.90
N GLN A 453 9.40 13.23 7.15
CA GLN A 453 10.03 13.23 8.47
C GLN A 453 11.54 13.03 8.37
N ASP A 454 12.23 13.49 9.41
CA ASP A 454 13.63 13.20 9.64
C ASP A 454 13.72 12.17 10.78
N TRP A 455 14.06 10.94 10.44
CA TRP A 455 14.13 9.85 11.40
C TRP A 455 15.22 10.03 12.46
N GLU A 456 16.25 10.84 12.17
CA GLU A 456 17.28 11.20 13.16
C GLU A 456 16.77 12.14 14.26
N ARG A 457 15.50 12.58 14.14
CA ARG A 457 14.86 13.46 15.12
C ARG A 457 15.64 14.76 15.34
N ARG A 458 16.27 15.27 14.29
CA ARG A 458 17.01 16.53 14.37
C ARG A 458 16.06 17.66 14.74
N PRO A 459 16.51 18.63 15.57
CA PRO A 459 15.65 19.70 16.07
C PRO A 459 15.31 20.77 15.02
N TYR A 460 16.00 20.81 13.91
CA TYR A 460 15.68 21.74 12.82
C TYR A 460 14.56 21.18 11.95
N LYS A 461 13.82 22.09 11.41
CA LYS A 461 12.51 21.82 10.83
C LYS A 461 12.63 21.46 9.37
N VAL A 462 12.08 20.33 9.01
CA VAL A 462 11.68 20.07 7.64
C VAL A 462 10.52 21.02 7.31
N PRO A 463 10.63 21.90 6.30
CA PRO A 463 9.54 22.82 5.98
C PRO A 463 8.38 22.09 5.30
N THR A 464 7.20 22.70 5.34
CA THR A 464 6.10 22.29 4.48
C THR A 464 6.39 22.71 3.05
N TYR A 465 6.33 21.73 2.11
CA TYR A 465 6.42 21.98 0.67
C TYR A 465 5.07 21.78 0.00
N ILE A 466 4.81 22.53 -1.04
CA ILE A 466 3.64 22.38 -1.90
C ILE A 466 4.13 22.20 -3.33
N GLN A 467 3.90 21.01 -3.89
CA GLN A 467 4.32 20.68 -5.24
C GLN A 467 3.20 20.93 -6.24
N ASP A 468 3.53 21.65 -7.32
CA ASP A 468 2.63 21.95 -8.45
C ASP A 468 1.30 22.59 -8.00
N HIS A 469 1.32 23.36 -6.91
CA HIS A 469 0.14 23.98 -6.28
C HIS A 469 -1.02 22.99 -5.97
N LYS A 470 -0.70 21.72 -5.76
CA LYS A 470 -1.72 20.66 -5.58
C LYS A 470 -1.46 19.75 -4.40
N LEU A 471 -0.22 19.32 -4.16
CA LEU A 471 0.11 18.30 -3.20
C LEU A 471 1.00 18.84 -2.08
N ALA A 472 0.51 18.77 -0.85
CA ALA A 472 1.22 19.21 0.34
C ALA A 472 2.06 18.09 0.95
N PHE A 473 3.31 18.42 1.31
CA PHE A 473 4.26 17.59 2.06
C PHE A 473 4.47 18.26 3.42
N VAL A 474 3.72 17.84 4.42
CA VAL A 474 3.72 18.45 5.76
C VAL A 474 4.75 17.75 6.64
N PRO A 475 5.57 18.48 7.44
CA PRO A 475 6.51 17.84 8.34
C PRO A 475 5.80 17.04 9.43
N ASN A 476 6.25 15.81 9.65
CA ASN A 476 5.78 14.91 10.70
C ASN A 476 6.78 14.95 11.86
N LEU A 477 6.62 15.92 12.77
CA LEU A 477 7.57 16.24 13.84
C LEU A 477 6.89 16.36 15.21
N PRO A 478 7.36 15.64 16.23
CA PRO A 478 8.44 14.64 16.14
C PRO A 478 8.02 13.41 15.37
N CYS A 479 8.97 12.80 14.66
CA CYS A 479 8.79 11.48 14.07
C CYS A 479 9.17 10.40 15.08
N TYR A 480 8.54 9.24 14.99
CA TYR A 480 8.83 8.04 15.77
C TYR A 480 8.98 8.31 17.27
N ALA A 481 8.05 9.07 17.84
CA ALA A 481 8.06 9.46 19.24
C ALA A 481 7.75 8.25 20.15
N ASN A 482 8.63 7.98 21.10
CA ASN A 482 8.53 6.83 22.00
C ASN A 482 7.71 7.09 23.27
N GLY A 483 6.96 8.18 23.32
CA GLY A 483 6.11 8.53 24.45
C GLY A 483 5.44 9.89 24.29
N VAL A 484 4.42 10.10 25.12
CA VAL A 484 3.62 11.34 25.18
C VAL A 484 4.49 12.57 25.43
N ASP A 485 5.50 12.46 26.30
CA ASP A 485 6.36 13.59 26.69
C ASP A 485 7.19 14.12 25.51
N VAL A 486 7.57 13.26 24.58
CA VAL A 486 8.33 13.68 23.39
C VAL A 486 7.48 14.60 22.53
N ILE A 487 6.24 14.20 22.23
CA ILE A 487 5.32 15.00 21.40
C ILE A 487 4.92 16.26 22.13
N TYR A 488 4.56 16.15 23.41
CA TYR A 488 4.17 17.29 24.23
C TYR A 488 5.26 18.36 24.31
N SER A 489 6.49 17.97 24.62
CA SER A 489 7.62 18.90 24.74
C SER A 489 7.94 19.58 23.42
N PHE A 490 7.78 18.87 22.29
CA PHE A 490 8.03 19.42 20.96
C PHE A 490 6.98 20.49 20.57
N TRP A 491 5.71 20.27 20.90
CA TRP A 491 4.61 21.15 20.49
C TRP A 491 4.24 22.22 21.53
N ARG A 492 4.62 22.05 22.79
CA ARG A 492 4.21 22.90 23.95
C ARG A 492 4.33 24.39 23.66
N ASP A 493 5.50 24.82 23.22
CA ASP A 493 5.77 26.25 23.05
C ASP A 493 5.03 26.87 21.85
N THR A 494 4.82 26.10 20.80
CA THR A 494 4.04 26.51 19.63
C THR A 494 2.57 26.64 19.99
N ILE A 495 2.02 25.68 20.73
CA ILE A 495 0.62 25.66 21.15
C ILE A 495 0.35 26.77 22.19
N ALA A 496 1.23 26.94 23.16
CA ALA A 496 1.08 27.98 24.20
C ALA A 496 1.13 29.41 23.65
N LYS A 497 1.80 29.64 22.52
CA LYS A 497 1.90 30.95 21.84
C LYS A 497 0.80 31.17 20.80
N PHE A 498 -0.14 30.26 20.66
CA PHE A 498 -1.22 30.40 19.69
C PHE A 498 -2.14 31.56 20.03
N ASP A 499 -2.29 32.51 19.12
CA ASP A 499 -3.06 33.77 19.30
C ASP A 499 -4.43 33.76 18.58
N GLY A 500 -4.77 32.71 17.87
CA GLY A 500 -6.04 32.61 17.12
C GLY A 500 -6.10 33.42 15.82
N SER A 501 -5.02 34.06 15.41
CA SER A 501 -5.01 34.91 14.21
C SER A 501 -5.17 34.14 12.91
N HIS A 502 -4.66 32.89 12.83
CA HIS A 502 -4.74 32.00 11.70
C HIS A 502 -4.64 30.54 12.14
N PRO A 503 -5.15 29.58 11.36
CA PRO A 503 -5.04 28.18 11.71
C PRO A 503 -3.60 27.69 11.62
N ILE A 504 -3.18 26.81 12.52
CA ILE A 504 -1.90 26.11 12.45
C ILE A 504 -2.11 24.61 12.32
N PHE A 505 -1.18 23.94 11.63
CA PHE A 505 -1.25 22.52 11.31
C PHE A 505 0.03 21.84 11.78
N LEU A 506 -0.11 20.88 12.69
CA LEU A 506 1.01 20.12 13.25
C LEU A 506 0.75 18.63 13.09
N SER A 507 1.79 17.90 12.76
CA SER A 507 1.74 16.45 12.60
C SER A 507 2.87 15.78 13.39
N ALA A 508 2.60 14.61 13.97
CA ALA A 508 3.59 13.78 14.64
C ALA A 508 3.31 12.30 14.41
N GLN A 509 4.35 11.48 14.58
CA GLN A 509 4.22 10.03 14.55
C GLN A 509 4.68 9.42 15.87
N GLY A 510 3.83 8.57 16.47
CA GLY A 510 4.16 7.77 17.63
C GLY A 510 4.73 6.40 17.21
N GLU A 511 5.74 5.93 17.96
CA GLU A 511 6.30 4.59 17.82
C GLU A 511 5.29 3.55 18.34
N SER A 512 4.69 2.77 17.45
CA SER A 512 3.60 1.84 17.78
C SER A 512 4.00 0.70 18.73
N TRP A 513 5.30 0.44 18.87
CA TRP A 513 5.81 -0.53 19.85
C TRP A 513 5.79 -0.03 21.30
N LYS A 514 5.66 1.28 21.51
CA LYS A 514 5.72 1.93 22.84
C LYS A 514 4.52 2.83 23.11
N MET A 515 3.81 3.25 22.08
CA MET A 515 2.62 4.09 22.19
C MET A 515 1.39 3.38 21.66
N GLY A 516 0.24 3.72 22.21
CA GLY A 516 -1.06 3.21 21.76
C GLY A 516 -2.17 4.23 21.95
N PRO A 517 -3.42 3.86 21.66
CA PRO A 517 -4.57 4.76 21.76
C PRO A 517 -4.71 5.47 23.10
N ASP A 518 -4.46 4.78 24.21
CA ASP A 518 -4.55 5.37 25.56
C ASP A 518 -3.55 6.53 25.77
N ASN A 519 -2.35 6.41 25.17
CA ASN A 519 -1.34 7.48 25.21
C ASN A 519 -1.81 8.74 24.48
N ILE A 520 -2.51 8.58 23.36
CA ILE A 520 -3.05 9.70 22.57
C ILE A 520 -4.15 10.43 23.34
N VAL A 521 -4.99 9.70 24.09
CA VAL A 521 -5.99 10.31 24.99
C VAL A 521 -5.33 11.16 26.04
N VAL A 522 -4.24 10.67 26.67
CA VAL A 522 -3.45 11.43 27.65
C VAL A 522 -2.82 12.67 27.01
N LEU A 523 -2.21 12.52 25.84
CA LEU A 523 -1.60 13.63 25.10
C LEU A 523 -2.60 14.75 24.83
N LYS A 524 -3.78 14.40 24.28
CA LYS A 524 -4.84 15.40 24.02
C LYS A 524 -5.19 16.20 25.25
N LYS A 525 -5.40 15.56 26.40
CA LYS A 525 -5.75 16.24 27.65
C LYS A 525 -4.69 17.30 28.05
N ARG A 526 -3.41 16.91 27.97
CA ARG A 526 -2.29 17.81 28.30
C ARG A 526 -2.17 18.99 27.32
N LEU A 527 -2.41 18.75 26.02
CA LEU A 527 -2.37 19.84 25.03
C LEU A 527 -3.56 20.80 25.17
N GLU A 528 -4.73 20.27 25.55
CA GLU A 528 -5.93 21.08 25.81
C GLU A 528 -5.72 22.07 26.99
N GLU A 529 -4.90 21.71 27.99
CA GLU A 529 -4.54 22.58 29.12
C GLU A 529 -3.68 23.79 28.67
N LEU A 530 -2.94 23.66 27.54
CA LEU A 530 -2.10 24.74 26.99
C LEU A 530 -2.93 25.78 26.21
N SER A 531 -3.96 25.36 25.51
CA SER A 531 -4.79 26.21 24.65
C SER A 531 -6.24 25.72 24.64
N PRO A 532 -7.02 25.99 25.72
CA PRO A 532 -8.36 25.43 25.87
C PRO A 532 -9.31 25.80 24.73
N GLY A 533 -10.02 24.82 24.20
CA GLY A 533 -10.99 25.00 23.11
C GLY A 533 -10.40 25.24 21.71
N ASN A 534 -9.06 25.30 21.60
CA ASN A 534 -8.39 25.54 20.32
C ASN A 534 -7.78 24.27 19.67
N ILE A 535 -7.74 23.15 20.39
CA ILE A 535 -7.12 21.93 19.94
C ILE A 535 -8.13 21.07 19.16
N VAL A 536 -7.84 20.78 17.90
CA VAL A 536 -8.61 19.89 17.04
C VAL A 536 -7.72 18.75 16.57
N ILE A 537 -7.92 17.54 17.13
CA ILE A 537 -7.23 16.36 16.61
C ILE A 537 -8.01 15.85 15.39
N CYS A 538 -7.30 15.63 14.29
CA CYS A 538 -7.88 15.34 12.99
C CYS A 538 -7.53 13.94 12.49
N ARG A 539 -8.45 13.35 11.74
CA ARG A 539 -8.18 12.33 10.74
C ARG A 539 -7.27 12.92 9.65
N GLY A 540 -6.43 12.10 9.05
CA GLY A 540 -5.49 12.55 8.00
C GLY A 540 -6.19 13.13 6.76
N ASP A 541 -7.33 12.56 6.35
CA ASP A 541 -8.16 13.09 5.28
C ASP A 541 -8.67 14.50 5.61
N HIS A 542 -9.20 14.72 6.81
CA HIS A 542 -9.64 16.05 7.25
C HIS A 542 -8.48 17.03 7.38
N PHE A 543 -7.37 16.59 7.97
CA PHE A 543 -6.18 17.40 8.17
C PHE A 543 -5.68 18.03 6.86
N PHE A 544 -5.46 17.20 5.82
CA PHE A 544 -4.96 17.68 4.55
C PHE A 544 -5.98 18.52 3.78
N ASN A 545 -7.28 18.19 3.82
CA ASN A 545 -8.31 19.00 3.18
C ASN A 545 -8.48 20.37 3.88
N LEU A 546 -8.40 20.45 5.21
CA LEU A 546 -8.40 21.71 5.97
C LEU A 546 -7.13 22.52 5.71
N HIS A 547 -5.97 21.87 5.67
CA HIS A 547 -4.69 22.50 5.32
C HIS A 547 -4.75 23.12 3.92
N ASN A 548 -5.22 22.37 2.95
CA ASN A 548 -5.35 22.85 1.58
C ASN A 548 -6.37 24.00 1.50
N GLN A 549 -7.49 23.90 2.20
CA GLN A 549 -8.48 24.98 2.28
C GLN A 549 -7.91 26.26 2.89
N ALA A 550 -7.07 26.16 3.92
CA ALA A 550 -6.42 27.31 4.56
C ALA A 550 -5.37 27.98 3.67
N ASN A 551 -4.73 27.20 2.79
CA ASN A 551 -3.65 27.67 1.91
C ASN A 551 -4.11 27.92 0.46
N TYR A 552 -5.42 28.01 0.20
CA TYR A 552 -6.00 28.29 -1.12
C TYR A 552 -5.61 27.24 -2.18
N LEU A 553 -5.34 26.02 -1.76
CA LEU A 553 -5.07 24.87 -2.64
C LEU A 553 -6.37 24.11 -2.94
N PRO A 554 -6.42 23.35 -4.05
CA PRO A 554 -7.53 22.46 -4.32
C PRO A 554 -7.71 21.41 -3.22
N PHE A 555 -8.94 21.22 -2.75
CA PHE A 555 -9.33 20.21 -1.78
C PHE A 555 -10.66 19.58 -2.18
N ASN A 556 -11.00 18.43 -1.62
CA ASN A 556 -12.25 17.75 -1.94
C ASN A 556 -13.47 18.44 -1.32
N LEU A 557 -14.22 19.19 -2.14
CA LEU A 557 -15.39 19.96 -1.72
C LEU A 557 -16.55 19.07 -1.26
N THR A 558 -16.58 17.79 -1.65
CA THR A 558 -17.63 16.87 -1.21
C THR A 558 -17.53 16.53 0.28
N LEU A 559 -16.38 16.82 0.91
CA LEU A 559 -16.17 16.65 2.36
C LEU A 559 -16.62 17.84 3.20
N LEU A 560 -17.04 18.95 2.58
CA LEU A 560 -17.50 20.14 3.31
C LEU A 560 -18.68 19.84 4.22
N PRO A 561 -18.71 20.37 5.47
CA PRO A 561 -19.70 20.00 6.49
C PRO A 561 -21.14 20.40 6.13
N LYS A 562 -21.31 21.45 5.32
CA LYS A 562 -22.63 21.96 4.92
C LYS A 562 -23.00 21.65 3.48
N MET A 563 -22.20 20.85 2.77
CA MET A 563 -22.49 20.41 1.43
C MET A 563 -23.84 19.64 1.41
N LYS A 564 -24.66 19.93 0.42
CA LYS A 564 -25.88 19.18 0.16
C LYS A 564 -25.79 18.45 -1.17
N ILE A 565 -26.27 17.23 -1.20
CA ILE A 565 -26.36 16.41 -2.40
C ILE A 565 -27.83 16.11 -2.70
N THR A 566 -28.20 16.22 -3.96
CA THR A 566 -29.55 15.90 -4.47
C THR A 566 -29.42 15.16 -5.79
N SER A 567 -30.44 14.41 -6.17
CA SER A 567 -30.45 13.67 -7.43
C SER A 567 -31.82 13.72 -8.11
N SER A 568 -31.84 13.46 -9.41
CA SER A 568 -33.04 13.16 -10.16
C SER A 568 -32.80 11.87 -10.98
N PRO A 569 -33.62 10.87 -10.80
CA PRO A 569 -34.73 10.79 -9.80
C PRO A 569 -34.21 10.86 -8.37
N THR A 570 -35.05 11.40 -7.48
CA THR A 570 -34.75 11.45 -6.04
C THR A 570 -34.60 10.03 -5.48
N SER A 571 -33.52 9.79 -4.73
CA SER A 571 -33.20 8.51 -4.11
C SER A 571 -32.64 8.71 -2.72
N THR A 572 -32.93 7.79 -1.81
CA THR A 572 -32.30 7.69 -0.49
C THR A 572 -30.82 7.31 -0.60
N GLU A 573 -30.43 6.69 -1.72
CA GLU A 573 -29.07 6.26 -2.04
C GLU A 573 -28.19 7.41 -2.56
N THR A 574 -28.76 8.60 -2.77
CA THR A 574 -27.99 9.76 -3.29
C THR A 574 -26.76 10.08 -2.43
N LYS A 575 -26.81 9.82 -1.13
CA LYS A 575 -25.69 10.02 -0.20
C LYS A 575 -24.47 9.18 -0.56
N PHE A 576 -24.64 7.99 -1.13
CA PHE A 576 -23.56 7.09 -1.51
C PHE A 576 -22.70 7.64 -2.66
N ALA A 577 -23.22 8.60 -3.43
CA ALA A 577 -22.41 9.25 -4.44
C ALA A 577 -21.35 10.22 -3.88
N ALA A 578 -21.18 10.34 -2.56
CA ALA A 578 -20.17 11.20 -1.95
C ALA A 578 -19.84 10.77 -0.51
N ASP A 579 -19.78 9.47 -0.24
CA ASP A 579 -19.41 8.89 1.05
C ASP A 579 -17.96 8.32 1.06
N GLY A 580 -17.31 8.34 -0.10
CA GLY A 580 -15.94 7.83 -0.25
C GLY A 580 -15.82 6.30 -0.25
N THR A 581 -16.96 5.57 -0.33
CA THR A 581 -17.04 4.12 -0.17
C THR A 581 -17.51 3.44 -1.46
N PRO A 582 -16.74 3.40 -2.54
CA PRO A 582 -17.17 2.82 -3.80
C PRO A 582 -17.11 1.29 -3.74
N CYS A 583 -18.09 0.68 -3.11
CA CYS A 583 -18.25 -0.78 -3.03
C CYS A 583 -19.69 -1.20 -3.28
N GLU A 584 -19.92 -2.50 -3.47
CA GLU A 584 -21.25 -3.04 -3.64
C GLU A 584 -22.14 -2.69 -2.44
N GLY A 585 -23.35 -2.22 -2.70
CA GLY A 585 -24.27 -1.69 -1.67
C GLY A 585 -24.11 -0.19 -1.37
N HIS A 586 -23.01 0.44 -1.78
CA HIS A 586 -22.76 1.88 -1.68
C HIS A 586 -22.69 2.52 -3.06
N LEU A 587 -23.81 2.54 -3.75
CA LEU A 587 -23.95 3.10 -5.09
C LEU A 587 -25.20 3.98 -5.17
N TRP A 588 -25.08 5.14 -5.78
CA TRP A 588 -26.25 5.80 -6.31
C TRP A 588 -26.66 5.09 -7.59
N ILE A 589 -27.92 4.66 -7.66
CA ILE A 589 -28.48 3.94 -8.79
C ILE A 589 -29.65 4.75 -9.37
N SER A 590 -29.58 5.04 -10.68
CA SER A 590 -30.70 5.66 -11.37
C SER A 590 -31.85 4.67 -11.58
N LYS A 591 -33.05 5.18 -11.91
CA LYS A 591 -34.10 4.32 -12.43
C LYS A 591 -33.75 3.84 -13.84
N LYS A 592 -34.47 2.81 -14.31
CA LYS A 592 -34.44 2.39 -15.73
C LYS A 592 -34.71 3.61 -16.62
N GLU A 593 -34.03 3.72 -17.75
CA GLU A 593 -34.01 4.92 -18.59
C GLU A 593 -33.26 6.09 -17.92
N GLY A 594 -32.12 5.79 -17.30
CA GLY A 594 -31.28 6.75 -16.57
C GLY A 594 -30.68 7.89 -17.40
N ASN A 595 -30.99 7.95 -18.70
CA ASN A 595 -30.68 9.09 -19.55
C ASN A 595 -31.37 10.35 -19.02
N ARG A 596 -30.60 11.45 -18.82
CA ARG A 596 -31.01 12.69 -18.14
C ARG A 596 -31.11 12.60 -16.60
N ALA A 597 -30.80 11.48 -15.97
CA ALA A 597 -30.59 11.44 -14.54
C ALA A 597 -29.40 12.31 -14.15
N TRP A 598 -29.43 12.89 -12.97
CA TRP A 598 -28.33 13.73 -12.50
C TRP A 598 -28.14 13.65 -10.98
N ILE A 599 -26.90 13.93 -10.56
CA ILE A 599 -26.50 14.16 -9.17
C ILE A 599 -25.98 15.60 -9.07
N GLN A 600 -26.44 16.35 -8.08
CA GLN A 600 -26.09 17.75 -7.90
C GLN A 600 -25.56 18.02 -6.49
N PHE A 601 -24.47 18.76 -6.43
CA PHE A 601 -23.79 19.19 -5.22
C PHE A 601 -24.01 20.70 -5.02
N ASP A 602 -24.40 21.12 -3.81
CA ASP A 602 -24.49 22.53 -3.37
C ASP A 602 -23.47 22.77 -2.25
N PHE A 603 -22.39 23.44 -2.55
CA PHE A 603 -21.30 23.73 -1.61
C PHE A 603 -21.56 24.90 -0.67
N LYS A 604 -22.71 25.56 -0.78
CA LYS A 604 -23.15 26.75 -0.06
C LYS A 604 -22.39 28.03 -0.38
N ASN A 605 -21.14 27.95 -0.73
CA ASN A 605 -20.28 29.05 -1.13
C ASN A 605 -19.77 28.82 -2.56
N GLU A 606 -19.25 29.85 -3.15
CA GLU A 606 -18.59 29.81 -4.45
C GLU A 606 -17.15 29.34 -4.31
N TYR A 607 -16.74 28.43 -5.19
CA TYR A 607 -15.39 27.89 -5.28
C TYR A 607 -14.90 27.92 -6.73
N LEU A 608 -13.59 27.92 -6.91
CA LEU A 608 -12.95 27.75 -8.22
C LEU A 608 -12.74 26.25 -8.44
N ILE A 609 -13.66 25.63 -9.20
CA ILE A 609 -13.68 24.18 -9.46
C ILE A 609 -12.63 23.86 -10.54
N SER A 610 -11.74 22.91 -10.29
CA SER A 610 -10.59 22.61 -11.15
C SER A 610 -10.42 21.15 -11.55
N ARG A 611 -11.09 20.21 -10.85
CA ARG A 611 -10.98 18.76 -11.11
C ARG A 611 -12.21 18.04 -10.60
N TYR A 612 -12.54 16.93 -11.24
CA TYR A 612 -13.53 15.99 -10.72
C TYR A 612 -13.07 14.53 -10.87
N VAL A 613 -13.59 13.66 -10.01
CA VAL A 613 -13.42 12.20 -10.11
C VAL A 613 -14.81 11.58 -10.06
N VAL A 614 -15.09 10.64 -10.96
CA VAL A 614 -16.32 9.82 -10.95
C VAL A 614 -15.92 8.35 -10.91
N ARG A 615 -16.41 7.64 -9.90
CA ARG A 615 -16.22 6.20 -9.75
C ARG A 615 -17.48 5.49 -10.20
N HIS A 616 -17.33 4.64 -11.21
CA HIS A 616 -18.42 3.92 -11.86
C HIS A 616 -18.61 2.52 -11.26
N ALA A 617 -19.54 1.77 -11.80
CA ALA A 617 -19.92 0.42 -11.38
C ALA A 617 -18.71 -0.54 -11.23
N GLY A 618 -17.78 -0.52 -12.18
CA GLY A 618 -16.60 -1.39 -12.14
C GLY A 618 -15.66 -1.11 -10.96
N ASN A 619 -15.55 0.14 -10.51
CA ASN A 619 -14.77 0.48 -9.32
C ASN A 619 -15.41 -0.06 -8.03
N ALA A 620 -16.73 -0.23 -8.02
CA ALA A 620 -17.48 -0.85 -6.91
C ALA A 620 -17.54 -2.39 -6.99
N GLY A 621 -16.77 -3.02 -7.89
CA GLY A 621 -16.71 -4.47 -8.03
C GLY A 621 -17.78 -5.09 -8.93
N LEU A 622 -18.61 -4.27 -9.58
CA LEU A 622 -19.57 -4.74 -10.58
C LEU A 622 -18.90 -4.90 -11.97
N PRO A 623 -19.52 -5.62 -12.91
CA PRO A 623 -18.99 -5.74 -14.26
C PRO A 623 -18.78 -4.38 -14.95
N GLU A 624 -17.62 -4.14 -15.57
CA GLU A 624 -17.28 -2.87 -16.23
C GLU A 624 -18.23 -2.48 -17.36
N ARG A 625 -18.91 -3.44 -18.01
CA ARG A 625 -19.98 -3.16 -18.99
C ARG A 625 -21.14 -2.35 -18.43
N LEU A 626 -21.27 -2.27 -17.09
CA LEU A 626 -22.26 -1.48 -16.37
C LEU A 626 -21.76 -0.07 -16.00
N ASN A 627 -20.54 0.29 -16.40
CA ASN A 627 -20.02 1.66 -16.24
C ASN A 627 -20.87 2.66 -17.02
N THR A 628 -21.12 3.81 -16.42
CA THR A 628 -21.81 4.92 -17.12
C THR A 628 -20.98 5.36 -18.31
N ARG A 629 -21.57 5.33 -19.52
CA ARG A 629 -20.86 5.52 -20.79
C ARG A 629 -20.73 6.97 -21.21
N SER A 630 -21.75 7.81 -20.95
CA SER A 630 -21.64 9.22 -21.32
C SER A 630 -22.29 10.10 -20.26
N PHE A 631 -21.57 11.14 -19.88
CA PHE A 631 -22.04 12.13 -18.91
C PHE A 631 -21.37 13.47 -19.14
N SER A 632 -21.92 14.53 -18.56
CA SER A 632 -21.29 15.85 -18.51
C SER A 632 -21.20 16.37 -17.09
N ILE A 633 -20.18 17.18 -16.85
CA ILE A 633 -20.04 17.99 -15.63
C ILE A 633 -20.46 19.43 -15.98
N GLU A 634 -21.35 19.94 -15.16
CA GLU A 634 -21.89 21.28 -15.32
C GLU A 634 -21.73 22.06 -14.01
N VAL A 635 -21.39 23.33 -14.13
CA VAL A 635 -21.15 24.26 -13.00
C VAL A 635 -22.18 25.40 -13.05
N SER A 636 -22.67 25.83 -11.90
CA SER A 636 -23.62 26.93 -11.80
C SER A 636 -23.40 27.76 -10.53
N GLN A 637 -23.73 29.04 -10.59
CA GLN A 637 -23.72 29.94 -9.42
C GLN A 637 -25.07 29.99 -8.71
N ASP A 638 -26.17 29.83 -9.43
CA ASP A 638 -27.54 30.01 -8.95
C ASP A 638 -28.38 28.71 -8.94
N GLY A 639 -27.82 27.59 -9.42
CA GLY A 639 -28.51 26.31 -9.57
C GLY A 639 -29.55 26.27 -10.68
N LYS A 640 -29.65 27.32 -11.49
CA LYS A 640 -30.61 27.47 -12.61
C LYS A 640 -29.95 27.56 -13.96
N LYS A 641 -28.93 28.41 -14.09
CA LYS A 641 -28.12 28.55 -15.32
C LYS A 641 -26.86 27.69 -15.17
N TRP A 642 -26.69 26.77 -16.11
CA TRP A 642 -25.61 25.79 -16.07
C TRP A 642 -24.65 26.02 -17.23
N THR A 643 -23.36 25.96 -16.90
CA THR A 643 -22.26 25.97 -17.88
C THR A 643 -21.66 24.58 -17.89
N ARG A 644 -21.64 23.92 -19.03
CA ARG A 644 -20.97 22.64 -19.22
C ARG A 644 -19.46 22.89 -19.25
N VAL A 645 -18.73 22.25 -18.35
CA VAL A 645 -17.28 22.41 -18.25
C VAL A 645 -16.53 21.19 -18.78
N ASP A 646 -17.21 20.04 -18.86
CA ASP A 646 -16.67 18.83 -19.49
C ASP A 646 -17.78 17.88 -19.97
N ILE A 647 -17.43 16.99 -20.91
CA ILE A 647 -18.29 15.94 -21.44
C ILE A 647 -17.48 14.68 -21.74
N GLN A 648 -17.86 13.60 -21.12
CA GLN A 648 -17.31 12.27 -21.37
C GLN A 648 -18.26 11.48 -22.28
N LYS A 649 -17.72 10.89 -23.35
CA LYS A 649 -18.47 10.06 -24.32
C LYS A 649 -17.81 8.72 -24.50
N GLY A 650 -18.59 7.64 -24.48
CA GLY A 650 -18.08 6.30 -24.72
C GLY A 650 -17.14 5.82 -23.61
N ASN A 651 -17.33 6.26 -22.36
CA ASN A 651 -16.50 5.88 -21.24
C ASN A 651 -16.55 4.36 -21.03
N THR A 652 -15.38 3.74 -20.90
CA THR A 652 -15.19 2.32 -20.59
C THR A 652 -14.43 2.08 -19.31
N VAL A 653 -13.84 3.13 -18.71
CA VAL A 653 -13.03 3.00 -17.50
C VAL A 653 -13.90 3.05 -16.24
N SER A 654 -13.44 2.36 -15.20
CA SER A 654 -14.14 2.28 -13.91
C SER A 654 -13.95 3.54 -13.05
N VAL A 655 -12.93 4.36 -13.35
CA VAL A 655 -12.68 5.65 -12.69
C VAL A 655 -12.37 6.70 -13.75
N THR A 656 -13.15 7.78 -13.79
CA THR A 656 -12.89 8.96 -14.62
C THR A 656 -12.33 10.07 -13.74
N ASP A 657 -11.10 10.52 -13.97
CA ASP A 657 -10.39 11.54 -13.20
C ASP A 657 -9.88 12.64 -14.16
N VAL A 658 -10.46 13.82 -14.12
CA VAL A 658 -10.25 14.87 -15.13
C VAL A 658 -9.99 16.22 -14.48
N ASP A 659 -8.89 16.88 -14.92
CA ASP A 659 -8.66 18.30 -14.66
C ASP A 659 -9.48 19.11 -15.67
N ILE A 660 -10.20 20.12 -15.18
CA ILE A 660 -10.98 21.04 -16.02
C ILE A 660 -10.41 22.45 -15.92
N THR A 661 -10.73 23.29 -16.91
CA THR A 661 -10.44 24.73 -16.81
C THR A 661 -11.10 25.28 -15.54
N PRO A 662 -10.33 25.91 -14.63
CA PRO A 662 -10.87 26.40 -13.37
C PRO A 662 -12.08 27.30 -13.58
N THR A 663 -13.22 26.86 -13.08
CA THR A 663 -14.52 27.52 -13.30
C THR A 663 -15.20 27.83 -11.97
N SER A 664 -15.63 29.09 -11.83
CA SER A 664 -16.28 29.56 -10.59
C SER A 664 -17.72 29.09 -10.49
N GLY A 665 -18.09 28.49 -9.36
CA GLY A 665 -19.46 28.07 -9.09
C GLY A 665 -19.73 27.62 -7.66
N ARG A 666 -20.99 27.69 -7.28
CA ARG A 666 -21.51 27.15 -6.02
C ARG A 666 -22.04 25.72 -6.19
N TYR A 667 -22.56 25.44 -7.40
CA TYR A 667 -23.18 24.15 -7.69
C TYR A 667 -22.38 23.40 -8.75
N VAL A 668 -22.28 22.09 -8.59
CA VAL A 668 -21.79 21.16 -9.61
C VAL A 668 -22.83 20.09 -9.85
N ARG A 669 -23.05 19.73 -11.13
CA ARG A 669 -23.98 18.66 -11.51
C ARG A 669 -23.29 17.66 -12.44
N LEU A 670 -23.38 16.37 -12.07
CA LEU A 670 -23.12 15.25 -12.95
C LEU A 670 -24.42 14.91 -13.67
N LEU A 671 -24.50 15.12 -14.98
CA LEU A 671 -25.66 14.83 -15.82
C LEU A 671 -25.39 13.62 -16.70
N ILE A 672 -26.17 12.56 -16.54
CA ILE A 672 -26.04 11.32 -17.30
C ILE A 672 -26.68 11.51 -18.69
N GLN A 673 -25.96 11.10 -19.74
CA GLN A 673 -26.41 11.12 -21.13
C GLN A 673 -26.59 9.72 -21.70
N ASP A 674 -25.70 8.77 -21.30
CA ASP A 674 -25.79 7.34 -21.60
C ASP A 674 -25.42 6.56 -20.35
N ALA A 675 -26.40 5.89 -19.77
CA ALA A 675 -26.27 5.17 -18.52
C ALA A 675 -25.49 3.85 -18.63
N GLY A 676 -25.24 3.36 -19.84
CA GLY A 676 -24.57 2.08 -20.09
C GLY A 676 -25.52 1.03 -20.65
N GLU A 677 -25.08 -0.24 -20.66
CA GLU A 677 -25.68 -1.36 -21.39
C GLU A 677 -27.15 -1.64 -21.00
N ASP A 678 -27.46 -1.56 -19.72
CA ASP A 678 -28.82 -1.86 -19.21
C ASP A 678 -29.69 -0.62 -18.98
N GLY A 679 -29.21 0.57 -19.36
CA GLY A 679 -29.90 1.84 -19.20
C GLY A 679 -29.99 2.34 -17.76
N ILE A 680 -29.21 1.79 -16.84
CA ILE A 680 -29.18 2.15 -15.41
C ILE A 680 -27.80 2.70 -15.06
N ALA A 681 -27.72 3.98 -14.71
CA ALA A 681 -26.47 4.57 -14.23
C ALA A 681 -26.19 4.14 -12.79
N ARG A 682 -24.92 3.79 -12.54
CA ARG A 682 -24.40 3.40 -11.23
C ARG A 682 -23.15 4.21 -10.93
N ILE A 683 -23.24 5.03 -9.90
CA ILE A 683 -22.15 5.91 -9.45
C ILE A 683 -21.77 5.51 -8.03
N GLY A 684 -20.54 5.04 -7.85
CA GLY A 684 -20.00 4.63 -6.55
C GLY A 684 -19.54 5.82 -5.72
N ASP A 685 -18.92 6.83 -6.38
CA ASP A 685 -18.48 8.04 -5.68
C ASP A 685 -18.21 9.16 -6.66
N VAL A 686 -18.35 10.40 -6.22
CA VAL A 686 -18.00 11.62 -6.96
C VAL A 686 -17.19 12.53 -6.05
N GLU A 687 -16.00 12.89 -6.48
CA GLU A 687 -15.17 13.88 -5.81
C GLU A 687 -15.09 15.13 -6.68
N ILE A 688 -15.24 16.28 -6.06
CA ILE A 688 -15.12 17.58 -6.74
C ILE A 688 -14.02 18.36 -6.03
N TYR A 689 -13.01 18.75 -6.78
CA TYR A 689 -11.89 19.52 -6.26
C TYR A 689 -11.93 20.96 -6.71
N GLY A 690 -11.66 21.85 -5.76
CA GLY A 690 -11.59 23.29 -5.99
C GLY A 690 -10.97 24.00 -4.80
N CYS A 691 -10.67 25.29 -4.97
CA CYS A 691 -10.14 26.14 -3.91
C CYS A 691 -11.07 27.31 -3.63
N ARG A 692 -10.84 28.01 -2.52
CA ARG A 692 -11.48 29.28 -2.23
C ARG A 692 -11.10 30.31 -3.31
N LYS A 693 -12.03 31.17 -3.64
CA LYS A 693 -11.82 32.28 -4.57
C LYS A 693 -11.15 33.46 -3.91
#